data_cb31f70d6cc06b582dbaa3c0984110f7
#
_entry.id   cb31f70d6cc06b582dbaa3c0984110f7
#
_cell.length_a   1.000
_cell.length_b   1.000
_cell.length_c   1.000
_cell.angle_alpha   90.00
_cell.angle_beta   90.00
_cell.angle_gamma   90.00
#
_symmetry.space_group_name_H-M   'P 1'
#
loop_
_entity.id
_entity.type
_entity.pdbx_description
1 polymer ?
#
loop_
_entity_poly.entity_id
_entity_poly.type
_entity_poly.pdbx_seq_one_letter_code
_entity_poly.pdbx_strand_id
1 'polypeptide(L)'
;MKQVKIKLPLRALTLASGLLLTVSSFAQTNAIKGHVKDASGEPVMGATITVNGKAVGITDMDGNFSIDAAPGTDLTFTYLGMTPKTIKATSNMMITLADDSKALNEVVVIGYGRAKKDDLTGSVTAIKPDELSKGITNNASDMLVGKIAGVDVQTAGGTPGAGAQIRIRGGASLSASNDPLYVVDGLVIDNQTATGMSNILAMINPSDIETFTVLKDASATAIYGSRASNGVIIITTKKGRNGQKPSVSYTGDVTISTIQKKYDVLNAAQYKELVSSVNGLDASKLGNADTNWQDEIFRTAVSTNHNVSVQGGLKNMPYRASVGFNNSNGIVKTSWMNRVNASLNLAPSLLDKHLNFNITGKFMYEKDRYADASGAIGAALSMNPTEPVFGEGDQYAVTGGYYQNLINKSKDITDPNWKNTTNSNAAQNPVALLNQKETIAHARDYSGNFEVDYKIHGFEDLHLHASLGAQYTSTQQSDEISKYSYSNNYFGWAGMTHYWKYNMIGNAYAQYAHKFGVHDIDVMAGAEQSHYHRHGYNQGFGTDEYLKANNPVLNEETGYYNWQHNPSKRSEQEWANHNSLVSYFGRLSYNLLDRYLITATFRADGSSRFNKGKKWGYFPSAAFAWKINHEGFLKDVKWLDDLKLRLGWGKTGQQNGIDDFYYAPLYVVGNSYAQYPFGNDYHQTVRPNKYNDQLTWEKTTTWNAGIDFAALNNRFSFNIDGYYRKTTDLLSTVDVPAGTTFGDNLLKNVGSLKNYGVEVAFDVKPIVTKDFTWDITYNLGWNHNEITSLDAGAQDWVWTGDKISRGNNTKILKNKVGEAVNSFFVYQQVYDENGKPIEGLYVDRNADGQINDADRYYYKNPSPDVIMGLTTKFLYKNWDFSMAFRASLGNYVYYDFLANRASISPSGLYSNSSFSNTTPEAVKLGFTGLTVAQNYLSDYFVRNASYLKCTNITLGYSFPALIKNSCSGRIYFTAQNPFIITKYKGIDPEVTSGIDSNPYPRPMSFQIGLSLNF
;
A
#
# COMPACT_ATOMS: atom_id res chain seq x y z
N MET A 1 -19.56 28.57 -17.76
CA MET A 1 -20.55 27.60 -17.24
C MET A 1 -20.94 27.97 -15.83
N LYS A 2 -22.24 28.01 -15.52
CA LYS A 2 -22.75 28.44 -14.21
C LYS A 2 -22.25 27.51 -13.11
N GLN A 3 -21.51 28.05 -12.16
CA GLN A 3 -21.16 27.36 -10.92
C GLN A 3 -22.45 27.03 -10.13
N VAL A 4 -22.77 25.75 -10.04
CA VAL A 4 -23.76 25.28 -9.06
C VAL A 4 -23.03 25.13 -7.72
N LYS A 5 -23.12 26.17 -6.90
CA LYS A 5 -22.75 26.10 -5.48
C LYS A 5 -23.75 25.17 -4.78
N ILE A 6 -23.38 23.94 -4.54
CA ILE A 6 -24.10 23.05 -3.64
C ILE A 6 -23.81 23.55 -2.23
N LYS A 7 -24.72 24.37 -1.69
CA LYS A 7 -24.81 24.65 -0.26
C LYS A 7 -25.33 23.36 0.40
N LEU A 8 -24.47 22.62 1.09
CA LEU A 8 -24.95 21.62 2.04
C LEU A 8 -25.85 22.33 3.05
N PRO A 9 -27.11 21.93 3.19
CA PRO A 9 -27.98 22.59 4.13
C PRO A 9 -27.56 22.23 5.55
N LEU A 10 -27.42 23.25 6.38
CA LEU A 10 -27.19 23.20 7.83
C LEU A 10 -28.19 22.29 8.58
N ARG A 11 -29.22 21.82 7.91
CA ARG A 11 -30.25 20.89 8.42
C ARG A 11 -29.76 19.43 8.59
N ALA A 12 -28.67 19.04 7.97
CA ALA A 12 -28.09 17.69 8.18
C ALA A 12 -27.33 17.58 9.51
N LEU A 13 -26.77 18.70 10.01
CA LEU A 13 -26.12 18.73 11.32
C LEU A 13 -27.15 18.72 12.48
N THR A 14 -28.34 19.28 12.27
CA THR A 14 -29.44 19.30 13.26
C THR A 14 -30.17 17.96 13.35
N LEU A 15 -30.15 17.13 12.31
CA LEU A 15 -30.69 15.76 12.38
C LEU A 15 -29.76 14.82 13.17
N ALA A 16 -28.47 15.00 13.07
CA ALA A 16 -27.48 14.23 13.85
C ALA A 16 -27.54 14.61 15.35
N SER A 17 -27.77 15.89 15.69
CA SER A 17 -27.94 16.35 17.07
C SER A 17 -29.33 16.00 17.64
N GLY A 18 -30.34 15.89 16.80
CA GLY A 18 -31.69 15.47 17.23
C GLY A 18 -31.79 13.97 17.55
N LEU A 19 -31.03 13.10 16.88
CA LEU A 19 -30.97 11.66 17.19
C LEU A 19 -30.24 11.37 18.50
N LEU A 20 -29.33 12.21 18.93
CA LEU A 20 -28.61 12.07 20.21
C LEU A 20 -29.45 12.41 21.45
N LEU A 21 -30.58 13.12 21.29
CA LEU A 21 -31.41 13.57 22.42
C LEU A 21 -32.65 12.70 22.65
N THR A 22 -32.99 11.78 21.77
CA THR A 22 -34.21 10.94 21.90
C THR A 22 -33.97 9.55 22.53
N VAL A 23 -32.74 9.19 22.92
CA VAL A 23 -32.42 7.89 23.54
C VAL A 23 -32.56 7.92 25.09
N SER A 24 -32.96 9.03 25.69
CA SER A 24 -32.94 9.21 27.16
C SER A 24 -34.24 8.82 27.91
N SER A 25 -35.11 8.03 27.32
CA SER A 25 -36.35 7.64 28.02
C SER A 25 -36.73 6.19 27.79
N PHE A 26 -35.99 5.26 28.45
CA PHE A 26 -36.55 3.93 28.74
C PHE A 26 -36.24 3.49 30.17
N ALA A 27 -37.29 3.11 30.83
CA ALA A 27 -37.55 2.59 32.14
C ALA A 27 -36.45 1.87 32.92
N GLN A 28 -36.42 2.16 34.21
CA GLN A 28 -35.76 1.34 35.25
C GLN A 28 -36.30 -0.09 35.26
N THR A 29 -35.52 -1.04 34.79
CA THR A 29 -35.58 -2.44 35.17
C THR A 29 -34.34 -2.74 36.00
N ASN A 30 -34.43 -3.66 36.94
CA ASN A 30 -33.33 -4.13 37.78
C ASN A 30 -32.32 -4.90 36.93
N ALA A 31 -31.61 -4.22 36.07
CA ALA A 31 -30.65 -4.82 35.15
C ALA A 31 -29.38 -5.23 35.94
N ILE A 32 -29.03 -6.48 35.86
CA ILE A 32 -27.73 -6.99 36.31
C ILE A 32 -26.66 -6.52 35.34
N LYS A 33 -25.68 -5.82 35.87
CA LYS A 33 -24.59 -5.25 35.10
C LYS A 33 -23.28 -5.90 35.48
N GLY A 34 -22.33 -5.89 34.54
CA GLY A 34 -21.00 -6.39 34.83
C GLY A 34 -20.04 -6.17 33.68
N HIS A 35 -18.82 -6.61 33.91
CA HIS A 35 -17.73 -6.51 32.95
C HIS A 35 -17.09 -7.86 32.79
N VAL A 36 -16.87 -8.28 31.57
CA VAL A 36 -16.15 -9.51 31.22
C VAL A 36 -14.79 -9.14 30.65
N LYS A 37 -13.76 -9.70 31.22
CA LYS A 37 -12.38 -9.57 30.76
C LYS A 37 -11.74 -10.92 30.57
N ASP A 38 -10.69 -10.99 29.78
CA ASP A 38 -9.85 -12.16 29.65
C ASP A 38 -8.86 -12.30 30.82
N ALA A 39 -8.04 -13.34 30.79
CA ALA A 39 -7.00 -13.58 31.79
C ALA A 39 -5.89 -12.50 31.78
N SER A 40 -5.73 -11.78 30.67
CA SER A 40 -4.80 -10.67 30.50
C SER A 40 -5.37 -9.33 30.99
N GLY A 41 -6.67 -9.29 31.30
CA GLY A 41 -7.37 -8.09 31.74
C GLY A 41 -8.00 -7.27 30.62
N GLU A 42 -7.87 -7.70 29.35
CA GLU A 42 -8.52 -7.08 28.21
C GLU A 42 -10.03 -7.35 28.23
N PRO A 43 -10.85 -6.37 27.87
CA PRO A 43 -12.29 -6.56 27.79
C PRO A 43 -12.66 -7.57 26.73
N VAL A 44 -13.46 -8.55 27.07
CA VAL A 44 -13.95 -9.56 26.13
C VAL A 44 -15.21 -9.03 25.47
N MET A 45 -15.05 -8.44 24.30
CA MET A 45 -16.16 -7.98 23.46
C MET A 45 -16.93 -9.16 22.87
N GLY A 46 -18.25 -9.15 23.00
CA GLY A 46 -19.12 -10.14 22.36
C GLY A 46 -19.17 -11.48 23.06
N ALA A 47 -18.74 -11.57 24.32
CA ALA A 47 -19.03 -12.74 25.13
C ALA A 47 -20.55 -12.89 25.25
N THR A 48 -21.06 -14.07 24.90
CA THR A 48 -22.49 -14.38 25.00
C THR A 48 -22.83 -14.80 26.41
N ILE A 49 -23.89 -14.20 26.94
CA ILE A 49 -24.41 -14.50 28.29
C ILE A 49 -25.70 -15.31 28.13
N THR A 50 -25.73 -16.49 28.69
CA THR A 50 -26.90 -17.37 28.61
C THR A 50 -27.47 -17.70 29.99
N VAL A 51 -28.78 -17.86 30.05
CA VAL A 51 -29.54 -18.41 31.18
C VAL A 51 -30.26 -19.65 30.71
N ASN A 52 -30.00 -20.80 31.32
CA ASN A 52 -30.57 -22.09 30.91
C ASN A 52 -30.45 -22.35 29.40
N GLY A 53 -29.29 -22.02 28.83
CA GLY A 53 -28.98 -22.21 27.41
C GLY A 53 -29.60 -21.18 26.43
N LYS A 54 -30.41 -20.23 26.90
CA LYS A 54 -30.95 -19.13 26.08
C LYS A 54 -30.09 -17.87 26.26
N ALA A 55 -29.67 -17.27 25.17
CA ALA A 55 -28.90 -16.02 25.18
C ALA A 55 -29.77 -14.88 25.72
N VAL A 56 -29.29 -14.20 26.77
CA VAL A 56 -29.97 -13.06 27.42
C VAL A 56 -29.18 -11.77 27.23
N GLY A 57 -27.92 -11.82 26.78
CA GLY A 57 -27.09 -10.64 26.49
C GLY A 57 -25.75 -11.03 25.89
N ILE A 58 -25.03 -10.00 25.48
CA ILE A 58 -23.68 -10.06 24.89
C ILE A 58 -22.90 -8.89 25.46
N THR A 59 -21.61 -9.08 25.71
CA THR A 59 -20.73 -7.99 26.14
C THR A 59 -20.45 -7.01 24.99
N ASP A 60 -20.38 -5.72 25.32
CA ASP A 60 -20.01 -4.67 24.38
C ASP A 60 -18.49 -4.69 24.05
N MET A 61 -18.02 -3.67 23.31
CA MET A 61 -16.60 -3.59 22.89
C MET A 61 -15.63 -3.47 24.06
N ASP A 62 -16.11 -3.02 25.22
CA ASP A 62 -15.31 -2.89 26.45
C ASP A 62 -15.60 -4.02 27.44
N GLY A 63 -16.21 -5.10 26.99
CA GLY A 63 -16.54 -6.24 27.84
C GLY A 63 -17.69 -6.01 28.82
N ASN A 64 -18.39 -4.86 28.79
CA ASN A 64 -19.50 -4.61 29.69
C ASN A 64 -20.77 -5.28 29.20
N PHE A 65 -21.63 -5.67 30.13
CA PHE A 65 -22.97 -6.18 29.83
C PHE A 65 -24.02 -5.60 30.76
N SER A 66 -25.24 -5.53 30.23
CA SER A 66 -26.42 -5.21 31.01
C SER A 66 -27.55 -6.15 30.57
N ILE A 67 -28.00 -7.02 31.48
CA ILE A 67 -29.00 -8.05 31.19
C ILE A 67 -30.15 -7.99 32.20
N ASP A 68 -31.31 -8.43 31.77
CA ASP A 68 -32.50 -8.57 32.64
C ASP A 68 -32.53 -10.01 33.15
N ALA A 69 -32.09 -10.20 34.39
CA ALA A 69 -32.09 -11.50 35.07
C ALA A 69 -32.32 -11.30 36.57
N ALA A 70 -32.96 -12.27 37.22
CA ALA A 70 -33.14 -12.22 38.66
C ALA A 70 -31.85 -12.46 39.42
N PRO A 71 -31.53 -11.75 40.53
CA PRO A 71 -30.39 -12.06 41.37
C PRO A 71 -30.36 -13.55 41.78
N GLY A 72 -29.20 -14.18 41.73
CA GLY A 72 -29.02 -15.61 42.06
C GLY A 72 -29.22 -16.56 40.89
N THR A 73 -29.63 -16.08 39.69
CA THR A 73 -29.74 -16.90 38.46
C THR A 73 -28.34 -17.30 37.96
N ASP A 74 -28.20 -18.51 37.48
CA ASP A 74 -26.93 -18.99 36.91
C ASP A 74 -26.75 -18.38 35.51
N LEU A 75 -25.74 -17.51 35.37
CA LEU A 75 -25.32 -16.88 34.13
C LEU A 75 -24.10 -17.60 33.57
N THR A 76 -24.22 -18.14 32.37
CA THR A 76 -23.08 -18.74 31.68
C THR A 76 -22.52 -17.77 30.66
N PHE A 77 -21.27 -17.40 30.81
CA PHE A 77 -20.52 -16.54 29.89
C PHE A 77 -19.72 -17.40 28.95
N THR A 78 -19.91 -17.23 27.67
CA THR A 78 -19.20 -17.96 26.60
C THR A 78 -18.62 -16.98 25.60
N TYR A 79 -17.38 -17.22 25.21
CA TYR A 79 -16.72 -16.48 24.14
C TYR A 79 -15.86 -17.43 23.31
N LEU A 80 -15.73 -17.18 22.00
CA LEU A 80 -14.93 -18.02 21.13
C LEU A 80 -13.46 -17.97 21.54
N GLY A 81 -12.87 -19.11 21.83
CA GLY A 81 -11.48 -19.22 22.32
C GLY A 81 -11.32 -19.02 23.82
N MET A 82 -12.42 -18.97 24.59
CA MET A 82 -12.36 -18.86 26.05
C MET A 82 -13.20 -19.94 26.73
N THR A 83 -12.74 -20.39 27.88
CA THR A 83 -13.44 -21.41 28.69
C THR A 83 -14.76 -20.83 29.21
N PRO A 84 -15.92 -21.48 28.94
CA PRO A 84 -17.21 -21.06 29.47
C PRO A 84 -17.21 -20.99 31.00
N LYS A 85 -17.75 -19.91 31.56
CA LYS A 85 -17.79 -19.69 33.00
C LYS A 85 -19.23 -19.41 33.47
N THR A 86 -19.71 -20.22 34.41
CA THR A 86 -21.03 -20.07 35.03
C THR A 86 -20.89 -19.44 36.39
N ILE A 87 -21.63 -18.35 36.65
CA ILE A 87 -21.59 -17.58 37.92
C ILE A 87 -23.02 -17.12 38.25
N LYS A 88 -23.34 -17.11 39.55
CA LYS A 88 -24.63 -16.58 40.02
C LYS A 88 -24.73 -15.07 39.88
N ALA A 89 -25.83 -14.61 39.33
CA ALA A 89 -26.11 -13.21 39.05
C ALA A 89 -26.10 -12.33 40.31
N THR A 90 -25.29 -11.29 40.32
CA THR A 90 -25.22 -10.24 41.35
C THR A 90 -25.31 -8.86 40.70
N SER A 91 -25.62 -7.82 41.47
CA SER A 91 -25.89 -6.47 40.92
C SER A 91 -24.73 -5.84 40.13
N ASN A 92 -23.45 -6.18 40.45
CA ASN A 92 -22.25 -5.75 39.71
C ASN A 92 -21.30 -6.91 39.64
N MET A 93 -21.03 -7.42 38.41
CA MET A 93 -20.23 -8.62 38.21
C MET A 93 -18.93 -8.28 37.47
N MET A 94 -17.82 -8.76 37.99
CA MET A 94 -16.52 -8.80 37.29
C MET A 94 -16.21 -10.23 36.93
N ILE A 95 -16.25 -10.56 35.66
CA ILE A 95 -16.04 -11.93 35.17
C ILE A 95 -14.69 -11.95 34.44
N THR A 96 -13.82 -12.84 34.84
CA THR A 96 -12.62 -13.13 34.06
C THR A 96 -12.85 -14.46 33.37
N LEU A 97 -12.84 -14.47 32.05
CA LEU A 97 -12.81 -15.68 31.24
C LEU A 97 -11.34 -16.08 31.07
N ALA A 98 -11.04 -17.32 31.34
CA ALA A 98 -9.73 -17.87 31.01
C ALA A 98 -9.73 -18.21 29.53
N ASP A 99 -8.60 -17.97 28.87
CA ASP A 99 -8.38 -18.46 27.52
C ASP A 99 -8.68 -19.96 27.53
N ASP A 100 -9.53 -20.40 26.62
CA ASP A 100 -9.63 -21.83 26.37
C ASP A 100 -8.26 -22.24 25.83
N SER A 101 -7.60 -23.18 26.50
CA SER A 101 -6.38 -23.81 25.98
C SER A 101 -6.59 -24.48 24.62
N LYS A 102 -7.81 -24.50 24.15
CA LYS A 102 -8.24 -24.75 22.77
C LYS A 102 -8.46 -23.46 21.96
N ALA A 103 -7.52 -22.53 21.94
CA ALA A 103 -7.45 -21.42 20.96
C ALA A 103 -7.43 -21.91 19.49
N LEU A 104 -7.37 -23.21 19.30
CA LEU A 104 -7.45 -24.00 18.08
C LEU A 104 -8.83 -23.93 17.38
N ASN A 105 -9.89 -23.43 18.03
CA ASN A 105 -11.23 -23.27 17.44
C ASN A 105 -11.45 -21.90 16.74
N GLU A 106 -10.40 -21.09 16.57
CA GLU A 106 -10.49 -19.82 15.83
C GLU A 106 -10.86 -20.09 14.37
N VAL A 107 -11.98 -19.47 13.93
CA VAL A 107 -12.45 -19.58 12.55
C VAL A 107 -11.83 -18.47 11.72
N VAL A 108 -11.08 -18.84 10.69
CA VAL A 108 -10.47 -17.93 9.72
C VAL A 108 -11.20 -17.98 8.39
N VAL A 109 -11.30 -16.84 7.74
CA VAL A 109 -11.82 -16.75 6.37
C VAL A 109 -10.73 -17.22 5.41
N ILE A 110 -11.03 -18.24 4.61
CA ILE A 110 -10.12 -18.77 3.59
C ILE A 110 -10.86 -18.82 2.26
N GLY A 111 -10.33 -18.23 1.21
CA GLY A 111 -10.88 -18.32 -0.13
C GLY A 111 -12.43 -18.28 -0.14
N TYR A 112 -13.07 -19.27 -0.73
CA TYR A 112 -14.50 -19.47 -0.66
C TYR A 112 -14.83 -20.32 0.58
N GLY A 113 -15.15 -19.69 1.73
CA GLY A 113 -15.55 -20.37 2.95
C GLY A 113 -14.77 -19.95 4.20
N ARG A 114 -15.00 -20.70 5.26
CA ARG A 114 -14.36 -20.52 6.58
C ARG A 114 -13.83 -21.86 7.05
N ALA A 115 -12.65 -21.84 7.70
CA ALA A 115 -12.07 -23.02 8.29
C ALA A 115 -11.61 -22.71 9.72
N LYS A 116 -11.52 -23.72 10.57
CA LYS A 116 -10.85 -23.59 11.86
C LYS A 116 -9.36 -23.40 11.60
N LYS A 117 -8.71 -22.52 12.36
CA LYS A 117 -7.27 -22.28 12.26
C LYS A 117 -6.46 -23.57 12.41
N ASP A 118 -6.91 -24.43 13.31
CA ASP A 118 -6.32 -25.74 13.57
C ASP A 118 -6.37 -26.69 12.36
N ASP A 119 -7.42 -26.61 11.54
CA ASP A 119 -7.62 -27.46 10.37
C ASP A 119 -6.94 -26.91 9.10
N LEU A 120 -6.21 -25.80 9.20
CA LEU A 120 -5.50 -25.24 8.06
C LEU A 120 -4.27 -26.08 7.72
N THR A 121 -4.16 -26.46 6.45
CA THR A 121 -3.04 -27.22 5.91
C THR A 121 -1.95 -26.34 5.30
N GLY A 122 -2.28 -25.08 4.95
CA GLY A 122 -1.37 -24.11 4.31
C GLY A 122 -0.81 -23.08 5.29
N SER A 123 0.17 -22.28 4.82
CA SER A 123 0.74 -21.14 5.57
C SER A 123 -0.22 -19.94 5.51
N VAL A 124 -1.03 -19.81 6.54
CA VAL A 124 -2.06 -18.78 6.70
C VAL A 124 -1.83 -18.03 8.01
N THR A 125 -1.75 -16.71 7.94
CA THR A 125 -1.64 -15.84 9.13
C THR A 125 -2.90 -14.98 9.24
N ALA A 126 -3.66 -15.15 10.31
CA ALA A 126 -4.78 -14.27 10.66
C ALA A 126 -4.34 -13.33 11.79
N ILE A 127 -4.61 -12.04 11.65
CA ILE A 127 -4.27 -11.01 12.66
C ILE A 127 -5.57 -10.36 13.12
N LYS A 128 -5.77 -10.31 14.44
CA LYS A 128 -6.91 -9.69 15.09
C LYS A 128 -6.70 -8.19 15.34
N PRO A 129 -7.77 -7.43 15.65
CA PRO A 129 -7.67 -5.98 15.86
C PRO A 129 -6.72 -5.56 16.98
N ASP A 130 -6.58 -6.37 18.03
CA ASP A 130 -5.70 -6.12 19.18
C ASP A 130 -4.22 -6.39 18.87
N GLU A 131 -3.94 -7.22 17.88
CA GLU A 131 -2.60 -7.55 17.36
C GLU A 131 -2.15 -6.55 16.28
N LEU A 132 -3.09 -5.85 15.62
CA LEU A 132 -2.82 -4.86 14.60
C LEU A 132 -2.03 -3.67 15.16
N SER A 133 -1.37 -2.93 14.28
CA SER A 133 -0.65 -1.73 14.69
C SER A 133 -1.62 -0.72 15.33
N LYS A 134 -1.35 -0.31 16.56
CA LYS A 134 -2.07 0.76 17.29
C LYS A 134 -1.46 2.15 17.01
N GLY A 135 -0.56 2.24 16.03
CA GLY A 135 -0.02 3.50 15.52
C GLY A 135 -1.04 4.29 14.72
N ILE A 136 -0.61 5.42 14.19
CA ILE A 136 -1.41 6.25 13.28
C ILE A 136 -1.65 5.45 11.99
N THR A 137 -2.90 5.17 11.68
CA THR A 137 -3.30 4.37 10.52
C THR A 137 -4.14 5.23 9.59
N ASN A 138 -3.53 5.74 8.53
CA ASN A 138 -4.22 6.53 7.51
C ASN A 138 -4.91 5.65 6.45
N ASN A 139 -4.44 4.41 6.32
CA ASN A 139 -5.03 3.41 5.42
C ASN A 139 -4.89 1.99 6.01
N ALA A 140 -5.62 1.04 5.44
CA ALA A 140 -5.67 -0.34 5.93
C ALA A 140 -4.31 -1.06 5.89
N SER A 141 -3.46 -0.78 4.90
CA SER A 141 -2.14 -1.42 4.75
C SER A 141 -1.15 -1.05 5.86
N ASP A 142 -1.28 0.14 6.47
CA ASP A 142 -0.40 0.59 7.54
C ASP A 142 -0.51 -0.30 8.79
N MET A 143 -1.67 -0.92 8.98
CA MET A 143 -1.93 -1.81 10.13
C MET A 143 -1.09 -3.09 10.10
N LEU A 144 -0.56 -3.47 8.92
CA LEU A 144 0.21 -4.70 8.71
C LEU A 144 1.73 -4.51 8.89
N VAL A 145 2.21 -3.27 9.06
CA VAL A 145 3.64 -2.95 9.12
C VAL A 145 4.34 -3.71 10.25
N GLY A 146 5.28 -4.59 9.90
CA GLY A 146 6.09 -5.37 10.84
C GLY A 146 5.31 -6.43 11.64
N LYS A 147 4.12 -6.86 11.19
CA LYS A 147 3.24 -7.79 11.92
C LYS A 147 3.32 -9.24 11.44
N ILE A 148 3.79 -9.49 10.24
CA ILE A 148 3.72 -10.80 9.60
C ILE A 148 5.08 -11.22 9.09
N ALA A 149 5.54 -12.41 9.47
CA ALA A 149 6.77 -13.00 8.93
C ALA A 149 6.67 -13.22 7.41
N GLY A 150 7.72 -12.82 6.66
CA GLY A 150 7.76 -12.94 5.21
C GLY A 150 6.92 -11.91 4.45
N VAL A 151 6.32 -10.93 5.14
CA VAL A 151 5.56 -9.83 4.52
C VAL A 151 6.30 -8.51 4.75
N ASP A 152 6.85 -7.96 3.69
CA ASP A 152 7.45 -6.63 3.70
C ASP A 152 6.38 -5.59 3.34
N VAL A 153 6.17 -4.62 4.24
CA VAL A 153 5.20 -3.54 4.06
C VAL A 153 5.96 -2.23 4.12
N GLN A 154 6.18 -1.61 2.99
CA GLN A 154 6.88 -0.33 2.88
C GLN A 154 5.87 0.79 2.63
N THR A 155 5.73 1.70 3.58
CA THR A 155 4.84 2.85 3.43
C THR A 155 5.38 3.82 2.39
N ALA A 156 4.52 4.41 1.58
CA ALA A 156 4.92 5.32 0.49
C ALA A 156 5.24 6.74 1.01
N GLY A 157 6.27 6.89 1.82
CA GLY A 157 6.70 8.20 2.33
C GLY A 157 5.65 8.88 3.22
N GLY A 158 5.66 10.22 3.25
CA GLY A 158 4.77 11.05 4.06
C GLY A 158 3.61 11.71 3.31
N THR A 159 3.38 11.35 2.06
CA THR A 159 2.29 11.92 1.25
C THR A 159 0.93 11.58 1.85
N PRO A 160 0.04 12.55 2.08
CA PRO A 160 -1.30 12.29 2.59
C PRO A 160 -2.04 11.24 1.75
N GLY A 161 -2.66 10.26 2.41
CA GLY A 161 -3.45 9.23 1.75
C GLY A 161 -2.69 8.14 0.98
N ALA A 162 -1.37 8.26 0.80
CA ALA A 162 -0.59 7.29 0.04
C ALA A 162 -0.64 5.89 0.66
N GLY A 163 -0.76 4.85 -0.18
CA GLY A 163 -0.77 3.45 0.22
C GLY A 163 0.63 2.89 0.48
N ALA A 164 0.69 1.74 1.15
CA ALA A 164 1.93 0.99 1.30
C ALA A 164 2.13 0.01 0.14
N GLN A 165 3.37 -0.21 -0.23
CA GLN A 165 3.76 -1.33 -1.10
C GLN A 165 3.91 -2.59 -0.24
N ILE A 166 3.24 -3.67 -0.63
CA ILE A 166 3.31 -4.95 0.10
C ILE A 166 3.97 -6.01 -0.78
N ARG A 167 4.91 -6.73 -0.21
CA ARG A 167 5.58 -7.87 -0.84
C ARG A 167 5.51 -9.09 0.05
N ILE A 168 5.06 -10.22 -0.48
CA ILE A 168 4.99 -11.48 0.23
C ILE A 168 6.01 -12.45 -0.37
N ARG A 169 7.01 -12.86 0.43
CA ARG A 169 8.08 -13.78 0.01
C ARG A 169 8.86 -13.28 -1.22
N GLY A 170 9.13 -11.97 -1.28
CA GLY A 170 9.80 -11.31 -2.39
C GLY A 170 8.94 -11.12 -3.63
N GLY A 171 9.54 -10.62 -4.71
CA GLY A 171 8.89 -10.46 -6.01
C GLY A 171 8.90 -11.77 -6.82
N ALA A 172 7.82 -12.03 -7.57
CA ALA A 172 7.69 -13.22 -8.40
C ALA A 172 7.75 -12.92 -9.91
N SER A 173 7.80 -11.66 -10.31
CA SER A 173 7.81 -11.23 -11.71
C SER A 173 8.82 -10.10 -11.97
N LEU A 174 9.27 -9.98 -13.23
CA LEU A 174 10.14 -8.89 -13.68
C LEU A 174 9.36 -7.68 -14.20
N SER A 175 8.24 -7.89 -14.89
CA SER A 175 7.44 -6.81 -15.50
C SER A 175 5.99 -6.77 -15.04
N ALA A 176 5.44 -7.86 -14.50
CA ALA A 176 4.12 -7.89 -13.94
C ALA A 176 4.10 -7.35 -12.51
N SER A 177 2.91 -7.02 -11.98
CA SER A 177 2.77 -6.57 -10.60
C SER A 177 3.25 -7.62 -9.60
N ASN A 178 3.99 -7.19 -8.60
CA ASN A 178 4.41 -8.01 -7.46
C ASN A 178 3.54 -7.79 -6.21
N ASP A 179 2.42 -7.03 -6.33
CA ASP A 179 1.50 -6.78 -5.23
C ASP A 179 0.59 -7.98 -4.98
N PRO A 180 0.22 -8.27 -3.73
CA PRO A 180 -0.74 -9.32 -3.40
C PRO A 180 -2.14 -8.99 -3.91
N LEU A 181 -2.98 -10.00 -4.05
CA LEU A 181 -4.40 -9.83 -4.31
C LEU A 181 -5.10 -9.35 -3.04
N TYR A 182 -5.95 -8.33 -3.15
CA TYR A 182 -6.82 -7.90 -2.04
C TYR A 182 -8.24 -8.43 -2.22
N VAL A 183 -8.78 -8.99 -1.14
CA VAL A 183 -10.18 -9.44 -1.05
C VAL A 183 -10.82 -8.76 0.15
N VAL A 184 -11.87 -7.99 -0.06
CA VAL A 184 -12.56 -7.21 0.98
C VAL A 184 -13.99 -7.71 1.12
N ASP A 185 -14.31 -8.32 2.26
CA ASP A 185 -15.62 -8.91 2.53
C ASP A 185 -16.14 -9.80 1.37
N GLY A 186 -15.25 -10.62 0.80
CA GLY A 186 -15.56 -11.52 -0.31
C GLY A 186 -15.40 -10.91 -1.71
N LEU A 187 -15.33 -9.57 -1.83
CA LEU A 187 -15.10 -8.90 -3.11
C LEU A 187 -13.61 -8.84 -3.44
N VAL A 188 -13.22 -9.38 -4.58
CA VAL A 188 -11.86 -9.23 -5.12
C VAL A 188 -11.70 -7.84 -5.71
N ILE A 189 -10.71 -7.09 -5.24
CA ILE A 189 -10.43 -5.71 -5.65
C ILE A 189 -9.49 -5.69 -6.86
N ASP A 190 -9.75 -4.77 -7.79
CA ASP A 190 -8.83 -4.49 -8.89
C ASP A 190 -7.62 -3.68 -8.38
N ASN A 191 -6.43 -4.26 -8.46
CA ASN A 191 -5.19 -3.66 -7.95
C ASN A 191 -4.70 -2.43 -8.74
N GLN A 192 -5.34 -2.09 -9.88
CA GLN A 192 -4.96 -0.88 -10.62
C GLN A 192 -5.56 0.36 -9.96
N THR A 193 -4.70 1.26 -9.49
CA THR A 193 -5.10 2.55 -8.93
C THR A 193 -5.60 3.47 -10.06
N ALA A 194 -6.72 4.14 -9.82
CA ALA A 194 -7.21 5.18 -10.72
C ALA A 194 -6.41 6.47 -10.53
N THR A 195 -6.08 7.18 -11.63
CA THR A 195 -5.47 8.52 -11.56
C THR A 195 -6.35 9.44 -10.71
N GLY A 196 -5.76 10.17 -9.76
CA GLY A 196 -6.51 11.04 -8.84
C GLY A 196 -7.10 10.32 -7.62
N MET A 197 -6.71 9.07 -7.35
CA MET A 197 -7.02 8.32 -6.13
C MET A 197 -5.73 7.98 -5.39
N SER A 198 -5.69 8.19 -4.08
CA SER A 198 -4.46 8.03 -3.29
C SER A 198 -3.99 6.57 -3.18
N ASN A 199 -4.92 5.63 -3.00
CA ASN A 199 -4.65 4.18 -3.01
C ASN A 199 -5.94 3.35 -3.15
N ILE A 200 -5.79 2.07 -3.53
CA ILE A 200 -6.93 1.17 -3.78
C ILE A 200 -7.69 0.75 -2.50
N LEU A 201 -7.04 0.79 -1.34
CA LEU A 201 -7.65 0.46 -0.04
C LEU A 201 -8.26 1.69 0.66
N ALA A 202 -8.23 2.88 0.03
CA ALA A 202 -8.82 4.11 0.57
C ALA A 202 -10.32 3.99 0.87
N MET A 203 -11.00 3.06 0.19
CA MET A 203 -12.43 2.77 0.40
C MET A 203 -12.73 2.13 1.76
N ILE A 204 -11.71 1.62 2.48
CA ILE A 204 -11.87 0.95 3.77
C ILE A 204 -11.43 1.91 4.87
N ASN A 205 -12.33 2.18 5.81
CA ASN A 205 -11.95 2.85 7.05
C ASN A 205 -11.19 1.84 7.95
N PRO A 206 -9.94 2.12 8.37
CA PRO A 206 -9.20 1.24 9.27
C PRO A 206 -9.96 0.85 10.54
N SER A 207 -10.79 1.74 11.08
CA SER A 207 -11.62 1.50 12.27
C SER A 207 -12.69 0.42 12.06
N ASP A 208 -13.06 0.13 10.80
CA ASP A 208 -14.07 -0.89 10.46
C ASP A 208 -13.47 -2.28 10.29
N ILE A 209 -12.17 -2.44 10.29
CA ILE A 209 -11.51 -3.71 10.04
C ILE A 209 -11.64 -4.62 11.26
N GLU A 210 -12.05 -5.86 11.04
CA GLU A 210 -12.11 -6.93 12.06
C GLU A 210 -10.86 -7.81 12.00
N THR A 211 -10.48 -8.29 10.80
CA THR A 211 -9.30 -9.16 10.65
C THR A 211 -8.60 -8.95 9.33
N PHE A 212 -7.30 -9.21 9.33
CA PHE A 212 -6.54 -9.49 8.14
C PHE A 212 -6.16 -10.98 8.13
N THR A 213 -6.44 -11.66 7.02
CA THR A 213 -5.95 -13.01 6.77
C THR A 213 -5.01 -12.98 5.57
N VAL A 214 -3.76 -13.40 5.78
CA VAL A 214 -2.74 -13.40 4.73
C VAL A 214 -2.43 -14.84 4.33
N LEU A 215 -2.69 -15.16 3.06
CA LEU A 215 -2.40 -16.46 2.45
C LEU A 215 -1.06 -16.34 1.73
N LYS A 216 -0.05 -17.09 2.16
CA LYS A 216 1.34 -16.93 1.70
C LYS A 216 1.82 -18.02 0.76
N ASP A 217 1.23 -19.21 0.80
CA ASP A 217 1.63 -20.33 -0.04
C ASP A 217 0.62 -20.68 -1.13
N ALA A 218 1.05 -21.45 -2.12
CA ALA A 218 0.21 -21.80 -3.25
C ALA A 218 -0.94 -22.75 -2.87
N SER A 219 -0.82 -23.56 -1.80
CA SER A 219 -1.89 -24.44 -1.36
C SER A 219 -3.08 -23.66 -0.79
N ALA A 220 -2.80 -22.56 -0.09
CA ALA A 220 -3.82 -21.64 0.43
C ALA A 220 -4.36 -20.68 -0.65
N THR A 221 -3.53 -20.28 -1.62
CA THR A 221 -3.88 -19.26 -2.61
C THR A 221 -4.43 -19.80 -3.93
N ALA A 222 -4.24 -21.09 -4.25
CA ALA A 222 -4.64 -21.69 -5.54
C ALA A 222 -6.13 -21.55 -5.86
N ILE A 223 -6.98 -21.43 -4.86
CA ILE A 223 -8.42 -21.19 -5.03
C ILE A 223 -8.70 -19.84 -5.73
N TYR A 224 -7.79 -18.87 -5.64
CA TYR A 224 -7.82 -17.59 -6.38
C TYR A 224 -7.07 -17.64 -7.72
N GLY A 225 -6.40 -18.74 -8.03
CA GLY A 225 -5.82 -19.09 -9.33
C GLY A 225 -4.79 -18.10 -9.84
N SER A 226 -5.08 -17.58 -11.03
CA SER A 226 -4.19 -16.68 -11.78
C SER A 226 -3.99 -15.28 -11.19
N ARG A 227 -4.68 -14.94 -10.11
CA ARG A 227 -4.57 -13.64 -9.45
C ARG A 227 -3.72 -13.68 -8.18
N ALA A 228 -3.26 -14.86 -7.77
CA ALA A 228 -2.75 -15.09 -6.43
C ALA A 228 -1.26 -15.52 -6.35
N SER A 229 -0.49 -15.34 -7.42
CA SER A 229 0.94 -15.69 -7.45
C SER A 229 1.76 -14.96 -6.40
N ASN A 230 1.35 -13.75 -6.02
CA ASN A 230 2.05 -12.92 -5.02
C ASN A 230 1.41 -12.98 -3.63
N GLY A 231 0.56 -14.00 -3.37
CA GLY A 231 -0.20 -14.11 -2.13
C GLY A 231 -1.53 -13.38 -2.17
N VAL A 232 -2.32 -13.56 -1.11
CA VAL A 232 -3.65 -12.94 -0.97
C VAL A 232 -3.79 -12.33 0.41
N ILE A 233 -4.33 -11.12 0.48
CA ILE A 233 -4.71 -10.44 1.72
C ILE A 233 -6.23 -10.32 1.75
N ILE A 234 -6.84 -11.04 2.66
CA ILE A 234 -8.28 -10.99 2.91
C ILE A 234 -8.54 -10.04 4.07
N ILE A 235 -9.35 -9.03 3.83
CA ILE A 235 -9.76 -8.02 4.80
C ILE A 235 -11.22 -8.27 5.14
N THR A 236 -11.50 -8.56 6.42
CA THR A 236 -12.86 -8.71 6.91
C THR A 236 -13.23 -7.50 7.73
N THR A 237 -14.41 -6.93 7.49
CA THR A 237 -14.90 -5.80 8.27
C THR A 237 -15.84 -6.24 9.39
N LYS A 238 -15.92 -5.44 10.45
CA LYS A 238 -16.78 -5.65 11.62
C LYS A 238 -18.25 -5.78 11.23
N LYS A 239 -18.94 -6.70 11.89
CA LYS A 239 -20.37 -7.00 11.64
C LYS A 239 -21.18 -6.87 12.94
N GLY A 240 -22.47 -6.65 12.83
CA GLY A 240 -23.40 -6.83 13.93
C GLY A 240 -23.56 -8.29 14.33
N ARG A 241 -24.15 -8.57 15.50
CA ARG A 241 -24.42 -9.92 16.00
C ARG A 241 -25.89 -10.10 16.33
N ASN A 242 -26.42 -11.31 16.12
CA ASN A 242 -27.81 -11.64 16.46
C ASN A 242 -28.08 -11.41 17.94
N GLY A 243 -29.20 -10.73 18.27
CA GLY A 243 -29.58 -10.43 19.63
C GLY A 243 -28.78 -9.32 20.33
N GLN A 244 -27.80 -8.71 19.65
CA GLN A 244 -27.05 -7.59 20.19
C GLN A 244 -27.94 -6.35 20.32
N LYS A 245 -27.93 -5.74 21.51
CA LYS A 245 -28.58 -4.41 21.70
C LYS A 245 -27.87 -3.37 20.82
N PRO A 246 -28.57 -2.38 20.30
CA PRO A 246 -27.93 -1.27 19.57
C PRO A 246 -26.84 -0.63 20.42
N SER A 247 -25.65 -0.48 19.88
CA SER A 247 -24.52 0.23 20.48
C SER A 247 -23.97 1.25 19.51
N VAL A 248 -23.56 2.40 20.01
CA VAL A 248 -22.94 3.48 19.26
C VAL A 248 -21.50 3.62 19.70
N SER A 249 -20.56 3.64 18.76
CA SER A 249 -19.17 3.86 19.06
C SER A 249 -18.67 5.10 18.31
N TYR A 250 -17.86 5.90 19.00
CA TYR A 250 -17.14 7.03 18.42
C TYR A 250 -15.65 6.85 18.64
N THR A 251 -14.85 7.07 17.60
CA THR A 251 -13.39 7.21 17.70
C THR A 251 -12.99 8.51 17.04
N GLY A 252 -12.11 9.26 17.69
CA GLY A 252 -11.57 10.49 17.13
C GLY A 252 -10.14 10.73 17.59
N ASP A 253 -9.34 11.32 16.73
CA ASP A 253 -7.95 11.65 17.04
C ASP A 253 -7.51 12.96 16.37
N VAL A 254 -6.46 13.54 16.97
CA VAL A 254 -5.71 14.68 16.44
C VAL A 254 -4.25 14.28 16.34
N THR A 255 -3.67 14.47 15.18
CA THR A 255 -2.29 14.11 14.88
C THR A 255 -1.49 15.37 14.50
N ILE A 256 -0.32 15.55 15.11
CA ILE A 256 0.66 16.60 14.78
C ILE A 256 1.85 15.92 14.15
N SER A 257 2.17 16.29 12.91
CA SER A 257 3.25 15.71 12.11
C SER A 257 4.31 16.76 11.79
N THR A 258 5.58 16.40 11.92
CA THR A 258 6.73 17.26 11.62
C THR A 258 7.80 16.48 10.87
N ILE A 259 8.66 17.18 10.15
CA ILE A 259 9.79 16.55 9.46
C ILE A 259 10.76 15.95 10.47
N GLN A 260 11.17 14.70 10.23
CA GLN A 260 12.10 13.98 11.12
C GLN A 260 13.56 14.34 10.81
N LYS A 261 13.90 14.46 9.52
CA LYS A 261 15.25 14.72 9.02
C LYS A 261 15.17 15.55 7.76
N LYS A 262 16.10 16.51 7.58
CA LYS A 262 16.33 17.25 6.36
C LYS A 262 17.59 16.75 5.67
N TYR A 263 17.70 17.00 4.37
CA TYR A 263 18.95 16.80 3.66
C TYR A 263 20.01 17.80 4.12
N ASP A 264 21.26 17.35 4.22
CA ASP A 264 22.38 18.17 4.57
C ASP A 264 22.93 18.88 3.32
N VAL A 265 22.62 20.16 3.19
CA VAL A 265 23.10 21.06 2.12
C VAL A 265 23.80 22.28 2.74
N LEU A 266 24.64 22.96 1.96
CA LEU A 266 25.34 24.11 2.45
C LEU A 266 24.39 25.29 2.78
N ASN A 267 24.61 25.94 3.90
CA ASN A 267 23.97 27.21 4.20
C ASN A 267 24.66 28.38 3.43
N ALA A 268 24.11 29.58 3.48
CA ALA A 268 24.63 30.72 2.71
C ALA A 268 26.11 31.07 3.02
N ALA A 269 26.50 30.98 4.28
CA ALA A 269 27.90 31.27 4.69
C ALA A 269 28.86 30.22 4.13
N GLN A 270 28.56 28.93 4.33
CA GLN A 270 29.35 27.80 3.79
C GLN A 270 29.42 27.83 2.28
N TYR A 271 28.31 28.19 1.62
CA TYR A 271 28.26 28.29 0.17
C TYR A 271 29.08 29.42 -0.38
N LYS A 272 29.08 30.62 0.25
CA LYS A 272 29.92 31.75 -0.09
C LYS A 272 31.40 31.38 0.06
N GLU A 273 31.77 30.72 1.15
CA GLU A 273 33.14 30.23 1.37
C GLU A 273 33.58 29.27 0.26
N LEU A 274 32.75 28.27 -0.07
CA LEU A 274 33.03 27.33 -1.15
C LEU A 274 33.24 28.05 -2.48
N VAL A 275 32.29 28.90 -2.90
CA VAL A 275 32.37 29.64 -4.17
C VAL A 275 33.60 30.51 -4.25
N SER A 276 33.98 31.17 -3.14
CA SER A 276 35.19 32.00 -3.07
C SER A 276 36.49 31.17 -3.14
N SER A 277 36.46 29.89 -2.77
CA SER A 277 37.63 28.99 -2.78
C SER A 277 37.84 28.29 -4.13
N VAL A 278 36.83 28.25 -4.99
CA VAL A 278 36.90 27.55 -6.28
C VAL A 278 37.36 28.53 -7.38
N ASN A 279 38.54 28.30 -7.93
CA ASN A 279 39.08 29.07 -9.06
C ASN A 279 38.13 29.07 -10.26
N GLY A 280 37.89 30.23 -10.84
CA GLY A 280 37.00 30.36 -12.00
C GLY A 280 35.56 30.72 -11.66
N LEU A 281 35.18 30.80 -10.37
CA LEU A 281 33.91 31.32 -9.90
C LEU A 281 34.01 32.76 -9.46
N ASP A 282 32.94 33.51 -9.69
CA ASP A 282 32.83 34.92 -9.29
C ASP A 282 31.85 35.08 -8.11
N ALA A 283 32.40 35.15 -6.91
CA ALA A 283 31.62 35.29 -5.69
C ALA A 283 30.81 36.61 -5.62
N SER A 284 31.15 37.63 -6.41
CA SER A 284 30.37 38.87 -6.45
C SER A 284 28.98 38.75 -7.06
N LYS A 285 28.74 37.64 -7.77
CA LYS A 285 27.43 37.30 -8.35
C LYS A 285 26.48 36.61 -7.34
N LEU A 286 26.94 36.28 -6.14
CA LEU A 286 26.10 35.71 -5.08
C LEU A 286 25.21 36.79 -4.45
N GLY A 287 24.01 36.41 -4.08
CA GLY A 287 23.08 37.27 -3.37
C GLY A 287 23.48 37.48 -1.90
N ASN A 288 22.65 38.25 -1.20
CA ASN A 288 22.89 38.61 0.21
C ASN A 288 21.91 37.92 1.18
N ALA A 289 20.99 37.15 0.70
CA ALA A 289 20.07 36.40 1.52
C ALA A 289 20.76 35.25 2.26
N ASP A 290 20.09 34.72 3.29
CA ASP A 290 20.39 33.47 4.00
C ASP A 290 19.13 32.65 4.07
N THR A 291 18.81 31.97 2.96
CA THR A 291 17.55 31.24 2.78
C THR A 291 17.75 29.75 3.01
N ASN A 292 17.13 29.23 4.04
CA ASN A 292 17.00 27.78 4.18
C ASN A 292 15.77 27.29 3.37
N TRP A 293 16.01 26.94 2.11
CA TRP A 293 14.96 26.55 1.18
C TRP A 293 14.10 25.37 1.64
N GLN A 294 14.65 24.44 2.47
CA GLN A 294 13.88 23.35 3.04
C GLN A 294 12.87 23.84 4.08
N ASP A 295 13.19 24.85 4.89
CA ASP A 295 12.25 25.45 5.84
C ASP A 295 11.12 26.20 5.15
N GLU A 296 11.39 26.72 3.95
CA GLU A 296 10.39 27.41 3.16
C GLU A 296 9.32 26.48 2.56
N ILE A 297 9.62 25.19 2.38
CA ILE A 297 8.70 24.24 1.78
C ILE A 297 8.04 23.28 2.77
N PHE A 298 8.63 23.07 3.94
CA PHE A 298 8.08 22.21 4.98
C PHE A 298 7.26 22.96 6.02
N ARG A 299 6.34 22.26 6.67
CA ARG A 299 5.52 22.78 7.77
C ARG A 299 5.26 21.70 8.82
N THR A 300 4.91 22.13 10.04
CA THR A 300 4.20 21.26 10.98
C THR A 300 2.75 21.15 10.54
N ALA A 301 2.27 19.92 10.37
CA ALA A 301 0.94 19.64 9.87
C ALA A 301 0.04 19.07 10.98
N VAL A 302 -1.21 19.51 11.03
CA VAL A 302 -2.23 19.00 11.96
C VAL A 302 -3.30 18.28 11.16
N SER A 303 -3.59 17.02 11.55
CA SER A 303 -4.57 16.14 10.91
C SER A 303 -5.58 15.65 11.94
N THR A 304 -6.78 15.29 11.49
CA THR A 304 -7.84 14.78 12.35
C THR A 304 -8.56 13.60 11.68
N ASN A 305 -8.98 12.65 12.50
CA ASN A 305 -9.77 11.52 12.05
C ASN A 305 -10.95 11.32 13.00
N HIS A 306 -12.14 11.06 12.48
CA HIS A 306 -13.36 10.86 13.24
C HIS A 306 -14.16 9.71 12.64
N ASN A 307 -14.61 8.79 13.46
CA ASN A 307 -15.45 7.68 13.03
C ASN A 307 -16.60 7.45 14.00
N VAL A 308 -17.81 7.30 13.47
CA VAL A 308 -19.01 6.93 14.22
C VAL A 308 -19.53 5.63 13.64
N SER A 309 -19.86 4.68 14.50
CA SER A 309 -20.50 3.44 14.06
C SER A 309 -21.67 3.07 14.96
N VAL A 310 -22.67 2.46 14.36
CA VAL A 310 -23.84 1.89 15.04
C VAL A 310 -23.92 0.42 14.64
N GLN A 311 -24.04 -0.45 15.63
CA GLN A 311 -24.20 -1.88 15.41
C GLN A 311 -25.25 -2.47 16.33
N GLY A 312 -25.87 -3.58 15.87
CA GLY A 312 -26.89 -4.25 16.65
C GLY A 312 -27.40 -5.50 15.95
N GLY A 313 -28.41 -6.14 16.54
CA GLY A 313 -29.06 -7.31 15.98
C GLY A 313 -30.56 -7.26 16.18
N LEU A 314 -31.32 -6.94 15.14
CA LEU A 314 -32.75 -7.20 15.10
C LEU A 314 -32.94 -8.70 14.95
N LYS A 315 -33.96 -9.28 15.53
CA LYS A 315 -34.27 -10.70 15.74
C LYS A 315 -33.45 -11.73 14.91
N ASN A 316 -33.40 -11.60 13.59
CA ASN A 316 -32.62 -12.48 12.69
C ASN A 316 -31.79 -11.65 11.68
N MET A 317 -31.52 -10.39 11.97
CA MET A 317 -30.82 -9.47 11.08
C MET A 317 -29.80 -8.66 11.88
N PRO A 318 -28.58 -9.16 12.03
CA PRO A 318 -27.44 -8.34 12.47
C PRO A 318 -27.17 -7.22 11.49
N TYR A 319 -26.83 -6.04 12.02
CA TYR A 319 -26.52 -4.88 11.21
C TYR A 319 -25.37 -4.08 11.80
N ARG A 320 -24.60 -3.43 10.94
CA ARG A 320 -23.63 -2.41 11.29
C ARG A 320 -23.57 -1.33 10.22
N ALA A 321 -23.57 -0.08 10.64
CA ALA A 321 -23.33 1.07 9.79
C ALA A 321 -22.23 1.93 10.39
N SER A 322 -21.37 2.49 9.57
CA SER A 322 -20.32 3.42 10.02
C SER A 322 -20.15 4.58 9.04
N VAL A 323 -19.72 5.72 9.57
CA VAL A 323 -19.31 6.90 8.80
C VAL A 323 -18.04 7.44 9.41
N GLY A 324 -17.00 7.58 8.58
CA GLY A 324 -15.71 8.13 8.95
C GLY A 324 -15.38 9.38 8.16
N PHE A 325 -14.70 10.32 8.80
CA PHE A 325 -14.10 11.50 8.18
C PHE A 325 -12.64 11.59 8.55
N ASN A 326 -11.77 11.74 7.55
CA ASN A 326 -10.33 11.93 7.73
C ASN A 326 -9.91 13.21 7.02
N ASN A 327 -9.23 14.10 7.74
CA ASN A 327 -8.52 15.25 7.20
C ASN A 327 -7.03 15.04 7.47
N SER A 328 -6.26 14.82 6.43
CA SER A 328 -4.81 14.59 6.49
C SER A 328 -4.06 15.71 5.81
N ASN A 329 -3.24 16.42 6.57
CA ASN A 329 -2.38 17.48 6.06
C ASN A 329 -0.94 16.96 5.95
N GLY A 330 -0.29 17.23 4.81
CA GLY A 330 1.10 16.85 4.60
C GLY A 330 2.08 17.87 5.17
N ILE A 331 3.31 17.39 5.47
CA ILE A 331 4.41 18.23 5.95
C ILE A 331 5.03 19.08 4.84
N VAL A 332 4.83 18.74 3.56
CA VAL A 332 5.12 19.66 2.44
C VAL A 332 3.95 20.62 2.33
N LYS A 333 4.24 21.93 2.30
CA LYS A 333 3.22 22.98 2.16
C LYS A 333 2.31 22.66 0.98
N THR A 334 1.04 23.07 1.06
CA THR A 334 -0.03 22.89 0.05
C THR A 334 -0.60 21.47 -0.12
N SER A 335 0.07 20.41 0.33
CA SER A 335 -0.46 19.05 0.24
C SER A 335 -1.49 18.72 1.33
N TRP A 336 -2.64 18.17 0.98
CA TRP A 336 -3.68 17.71 1.92
C TRP A 336 -4.63 16.71 1.25
N MET A 337 -5.34 15.95 2.09
CA MET A 337 -6.39 15.02 1.70
C MET A 337 -7.57 15.13 2.67
N ASN A 338 -8.78 15.11 2.13
CA ASN A 338 -10.04 14.95 2.88
C ASN A 338 -10.77 13.72 2.37
N ARG A 339 -11.13 12.80 3.27
CA ARG A 339 -11.83 11.57 2.93
C ARG A 339 -13.04 11.35 3.80
N VAL A 340 -14.13 10.95 3.17
CA VAL A 340 -15.34 10.45 3.84
C VAL A 340 -15.52 9.00 3.42
N ASN A 341 -15.65 8.10 4.40
CA ASN A 341 -16.01 6.70 4.17
C ASN A 341 -17.37 6.44 4.83
N ALA A 342 -18.19 5.63 4.18
CA ALA A 342 -19.39 5.07 4.78
C ALA A 342 -19.48 3.58 4.48
N SER A 343 -19.91 2.79 5.45
CA SER A 343 -20.09 1.36 5.27
C SER A 343 -21.40 0.87 5.88
N LEU A 344 -21.99 -0.13 5.25
CA LEU A 344 -23.20 -0.82 5.73
C LEU A 344 -22.98 -2.32 5.59
N ASN A 345 -23.27 -3.07 6.65
CA ASN A 345 -23.31 -4.51 6.63
C ASN A 345 -24.64 -4.98 7.22
N LEU A 346 -25.34 -5.86 6.47
CA LEU A 346 -26.57 -6.52 6.88
C LEU A 346 -26.41 -8.04 6.65
N ALA A 347 -26.77 -8.84 7.63
CA ALA A 347 -26.65 -10.29 7.53
C ALA A 347 -27.96 -11.00 7.95
N PRO A 348 -29.08 -10.81 7.22
CA PRO A 348 -30.34 -11.45 7.55
C PRO A 348 -30.25 -12.97 7.36
N SER A 349 -30.94 -13.69 8.27
CA SER A 349 -31.04 -15.14 8.25
C SER A 349 -32.51 -15.54 8.32
N LEU A 350 -32.97 -16.28 7.34
CA LEU A 350 -34.35 -16.68 7.12
C LEU A 350 -34.48 -18.20 7.11
N LEU A 351 -35.74 -18.69 7.09
CA LEU A 351 -36.06 -20.12 7.01
C LEU A 351 -35.30 -20.94 8.08
N ASP A 352 -35.42 -20.53 9.34
CA ASP A 352 -34.74 -21.16 10.48
C ASP A 352 -33.22 -21.33 10.28
N LYS A 353 -32.59 -20.31 9.67
CA LYS A 353 -31.15 -20.25 9.32
C LYS A 353 -30.71 -21.13 8.13
N HIS A 354 -31.64 -21.66 7.37
CA HIS A 354 -31.29 -22.34 6.13
C HIS A 354 -30.92 -21.36 5.01
N LEU A 355 -31.51 -20.17 4.99
CA LEU A 355 -31.21 -19.15 3.99
C LEU A 355 -30.54 -17.94 4.68
N ASN A 356 -29.26 -17.77 4.40
CA ASN A 356 -28.43 -16.71 4.97
C ASN A 356 -28.00 -15.75 3.88
N PHE A 357 -28.06 -14.46 4.19
CA PHE A 357 -27.55 -13.40 3.31
C PHE A 357 -26.42 -12.66 4.00
N ASN A 358 -25.50 -12.14 3.22
CA ASN A 358 -24.50 -11.16 3.67
C ASN A 358 -24.43 -10.05 2.63
N ILE A 359 -24.87 -8.86 3.02
CA ILE A 359 -25.00 -7.69 2.16
C ILE A 359 -24.03 -6.64 2.68
N THR A 360 -23.04 -6.28 1.89
CA THR A 360 -22.08 -5.24 2.23
C THR A 360 -22.15 -4.11 1.21
N GLY A 361 -22.11 -2.89 1.68
CA GLY A 361 -22.00 -1.70 0.83
C GLY A 361 -20.99 -0.74 1.43
N LYS A 362 -20.12 -0.18 0.60
CA LYS A 362 -19.12 0.82 0.99
C LYS A 362 -19.14 1.98 0.02
N PHE A 363 -18.96 3.15 0.55
CA PHE A 363 -18.83 4.39 -0.19
C PHE A 363 -17.60 5.15 0.29
N MET A 364 -16.83 5.71 -0.64
CA MET A 364 -15.73 6.62 -0.35
C MET A 364 -15.84 7.86 -1.25
N TYR A 365 -15.65 9.02 -0.64
CA TYR A 365 -15.35 10.26 -1.34
C TYR A 365 -14.06 10.83 -0.81
N GLU A 366 -13.10 11.08 -1.72
CA GLU A 366 -11.81 11.65 -1.40
C GLU A 366 -11.56 12.91 -2.23
N LYS A 367 -11.04 13.94 -1.59
CA LYS A 367 -10.57 15.15 -2.26
C LYS A 367 -9.14 15.40 -1.83
N ASP A 368 -8.24 15.43 -2.80
CA ASP A 368 -6.81 15.62 -2.61
C ASP A 368 -6.33 16.91 -3.26
N ARG A 369 -5.34 17.53 -2.64
CA ARG A 369 -4.42 18.44 -3.31
C ARG A 369 -3.05 17.82 -3.35
N TYR A 370 -2.62 17.42 -4.53
CA TYR A 370 -1.29 16.91 -4.77
C TYR A 370 -0.32 18.08 -4.95
N ALA A 371 0.65 18.20 -4.06
CA ALA A 371 1.75 19.10 -4.25
C ALA A 371 2.82 18.47 -5.16
N ASP A 372 3.49 19.25 -5.98
CA ASP A 372 4.71 18.83 -6.69
C ASP A 372 5.87 18.71 -5.70
N ALA A 373 5.75 17.73 -4.78
CA ALA A 373 6.65 17.58 -3.64
C ALA A 373 8.07 17.20 -4.09
N SER A 374 8.20 16.24 -5.02
CA SER A 374 9.53 15.83 -5.53
C SER A 374 10.24 16.97 -6.25
N GLY A 375 9.51 17.71 -7.10
CA GLY A 375 10.03 18.90 -7.78
C GLY A 375 10.46 19.99 -6.79
N ALA A 376 9.60 20.31 -5.80
CA ALA A 376 9.89 21.33 -4.79
C ALA A 376 11.06 20.94 -3.88
N ILE A 377 11.15 19.67 -3.45
CA ILE A 377 12.26 19.16 -2.64
C ILE A 377 13.56 19.23 -3.47
N GLY A 378 13.56 18.71 -4.70
CA GLY A 378 14.72 18.74 -5.59
C GLY A 378 15.20 20.17 -5.86
N ALA A 379 14.28 21.10 -6.08
CA ALA A 379 14.56 22.51 -6.24
C ALA A 379 15.13 23.15 -4.97
N ALA A 380 14.54 22.89 -3.80
CA ALA A 380 15.02 23.39 -2.50
C ALA A 380 16.44 22.93 -2.18
N LEU A 381 16.81 21.73 -2.64
CA LEU A 381 18.15 21.17 -2.45
C LEU A 381 19.19 21.72 -3.45
N SER A 382 18.73 22.26 -4.59
CA SER A 382 19.59 22.78 -5.64
C SER A 382 19.67 24.30 -5.64
N MET A 383 18.68 24.98 -5.07
CA MET A 383 18.61 26.43 -5.08
C MET A 383 19.75 27.07 -4.31
N ASN A 384 20.32 28.15 -4.86
CA ASN A 384 21.36 28.94 -4.22
C ASN A 384 20.85 29.52 -2.87
N PRO A 385 21.49 29.23 -1.75
CA PRO A 385 21.02 29.70 -0.44
C PRO A 385 21.25 31.21 -0.19
N THR A 386 21.99 31.88 -1.09
CA THR A 386 22.23 33.33 -1.01
C THR A 386 21.14 34.14 -1.71
N GLU A 387 20.13 33.49 -2.29
CA GLU A 387 19.02 34.15 -2.98
C GLU A 387 17.76 34.19 -2.12
N PRO A 388 16.93 35.23 -2.22
CA PRO A 388 15.70 35.36 -1.46
C PRO A 388 14.54 34.55 -2.06
N VAL A 389 13.48 34.31 -1.27
CA VAL A 389 12.26 33.68 -1.78
C VAL A 389 11.54 34.56 -2.79
N PHE A 390 11.47 35.85 -2.53
CA PHE A 390 10.87 36.82 -3.42
C PHE A 390 11.96 37.72 -4.01
N GLY A 391 11.86 37.97 -5.31
CA GLY A 391 12.81 38.81 -6.00
C GLY A 391 12.50 40.31 -5.80
N GLU A 392 13.55 41.12 -5.73
CA GLU A 392 13.44 42.58 -5.65
C GLU A 392 13.43 43.20 -7.02
N GLY A 393 12.46 44.06 -7.31
CA GLY A 393 12.35 44.82 -8.56
C GLY A 393 11.33 44.23 -9.54
N ASP A 394 10.92 45.07 -10.50
CA ASP A 394 9.86 44.84 -11.45
C ASP A 394 10.12 43.62 -12.40
N GLN A 395 11.38 43.25 -12.60
CA GLN A 395 11.75 42.11 -13.45
C GLN A 395 11.14 40.77 -12.98
N TYR A 396 10.81 40.66 -11.69
CA TYR A 396 10.18 39.47 -11.12
C TYR A 396 8.66 39.48 -11.23
N ALA A 397 8.04 40.52 -11.80
CA ALA A 397 6.61 40.50 -12.11
C ALA A 397 6.24 39.33 -13.04
N VAL A 398 7.14 38.97 -13.96
CA VAL A 398 6.96 37.83 -14.88
C VAL A 398 6.94 36.46 -14.18
N THR A 399 7.43 36.37 -12.96
CA THR A 399 7.43 35.17 -12.12
C THR A 399 6.46 35.26 -10.94
N GLY A 400 5.58 36.29 -10.96
CA GLY A 400 4.62 36.53 -9.84
C GLY A 400 5.30 36.98 -8.56
N GLY A 401 6.44 37.69 -8.67
CA GLY A 401 7.22 38.21 -7.56
C GLY A 401 8.22 37.21 -6.95
N TYR A 402 8.22 35.96 -7.33
CA TYR A 402 9.21 34.99 -6.84
C TYR A 402 10.55 35.17 -7.50
N TYR A 403 11.63 35.06 -6.71
CA TYR A 403 12.97 35.04 -7.28
C TYR A 403 13.13 33.87 -8.24
N GLN A 404 13.66 34.14 -9.39
CA GLN A 404 14.03 33.14 -10.40
C GLN A 404 15.28 33.63 -11.15
N ASN A 405 16.14 32.72 -11.56
CA ASN A 405 17.28 33.10 -12.40
C ASN A 405 16.75 33.55 -13.78
N LEU A 406 17.02 34.80 -14.15
CA LEU A 406 16.54 35.42 -15.36
C LEU A 406 17.71 35.66 -16.33
N ILE A 407 17.58 35.17 -17.56
CA ILE A 407 18.54 35.41 -18.64
C ILE A 407 18.25 36.76 -19.30
N ASN A 408 16.98 37.05 -19.55
CA ASN A 408 16.53 38.30 -20.15
C ASN A 408 15.55 38.97 -19.19
N LYS A 409 15.71 40.23 -18.91
CA LYS A 409 14.92 40.98 -17.93
C LYS A 409 13.65 41.58 -18.54
N SER A 410 12.97 40.88 -19.46
CA SER A 410 11.68 41.35 -19.94
C SER A 410 10.67 41.39 -18.80
N LYS A 411 9.92 42.48 -18.73
CA LYS A 411 8.86 42.69 -17.74
C LYS A 411 7.45 42.30 -18.28
N ASP A 412 7.37 42.02 -19.55
CA ASP A 412 6.11 41.79 -20.22
C ASP A 412 5.81 40.28 -20.37
N ILE A 413 4.86 39.80 -19.58
CA ILE A 413 4.40 38.40 -19.63
C ILE A 413 3.66 38.09 -20.94
N THR A 414 3.17 39.10 -21.64
CA THR A 414 2.46 38.93 -22.92
C THR A 414 3.41 38.83 -24.14
N ASP A 415 4.71 39.10 -23.92
CA ASP A 415 5.74 38.89 -24.96
C ASP A 415 5.79 37.38 -25.29
N PRO A 416 5.61 36.99 -26.57
CA PRO A 416 5.75 35.60 -27.02
C PRO A 416 7.09 34.96 -26.64
N ASN A 417 8.13 35.74 -26.40
CA ASN A 417 9.43 35.28 -25.98
C ASN A 417 9.66 35.36 -24.47
N TRP A 418 8.64 35.65 -23.68
CA TRP A 418 8.78 35.83 -22.22
C TRP A 418 9.46 34.63 -21.50
N LYS A 419 9.24 33.41 -22.00
CA LYS A 419 9.91 32.23 -21.45
C LYS A 419 11.43 32.22 -21.69
N ASN A 420 11.94 32.95 -22.65
CA ASN A 420 13.37 33.18 -22.79
C ASN A 420 13.92 34.10 -21.71
N THR A 421 13.05 34.72 -20.91
CA THR A 421 13.41 35.55 -19.77
C THR A 421 13.91 34.72 -18.59
N THR A 422 13.35 33.50 -18.39
CA THR A 422 13.78 32.58 -17.34
C THR A 422 14.84 31.59 -17.86
N ASN A 423 15.78 31.26 -16.98
CA ASN A 423 16.81 30.28 -17.28
C ASN A 423 16.27 28.87 -17.11
N SER A 424 15.99 28.16 -18.20
CA SER A 424 15.40 26.81 -18.18
C SER A 424 16.31 25.74 -17.53
N ASN A 425 17.58 26.02 -17.38
CA ASN A 425 18.56 25.11 -16.80
C ASN A 425 18.85 25.42 -15.32
N ALA A 426 18.31 26.52 -14.78
CA ALA A 426 18.46 26.88 -13.38
C ALA A 426 17.46 26.13 -12.50
N ALA A 427 17.78 25.99 -11.20
CA ALA A 427 16.82 25.50 -10.23
C ALA A 427 15.60 26.43 -10.16
N GLN A 428 14.41 25.85 -10.15
CA GLN A 428 13.18 26.61 -9.97
C GLN A 428 13.00 27.01 -8.51
N ASN A 429 12.33 28.14 -8.26
CA ASN A 429 11.98 28.53 -6.91
C ASN A 429 11.01 27.50 -6.32
N PRO A 430 11.37 26.78 -5.24
CA PRO A 430 10.57 25.68 -4.71
C PRO A 430 9.24 26.13 -4.09
N VAL A 431 9.19 27.38 -3.58
CA VAL A 431 7.95 27.97 -3.03
C VAL A 431 6.99 28.35 -4.14
N ALA A 432 7.52 28.86 -5.25
CA ALA A 432 6.74 29.15 -6.45
C ALA A 432 6.14 27.86 -7.04
N LEU A 433 6.91 26.75 -7.10
CA LEU A 433 6.42 25.46 -7.56
C LEU A 433 5.20 24.99 -6.77
N LEU A 434 5.21 25.13 -5.45
CA LEU A 434 4.11 24.71 -4.59
C LEU A 434 2.87 25.62 -4.68
N ASN A 435 3.05 26.90 -4.98
CA ASN A 435 1.96 27.88 -4.98
C ASN A 435 1.40 28.19 -6.38
N GLN A 436 2.21 28.03 -7.41
CA GLN A 436 1.85 28.36 -8.79
C GLN A 436 1.37 27.16 -9.62
N LYS A 437 1.40 25.96 -9.00
CA LYS A 437 0.84 24.73 -9.57
C LYS A 437 -0.16 24.16 -8.58
N GLU A 438 -1.35 23.88 -9.04
CA GLU A 438 -2.40 23.28 -8.25
C GLU A 438 -2.98 22.06 -8.95
N THR A 439 -2.89 20.91 -8.30
CA THR A 439 -3.49 19.65 -8.76
C THR A 439 -4.52 19.23 -7.72
N ILE A 440 -5.80 19.31 -8.07
CA ILE A 440 -6.93 18.89 -7.23
C ILE A 440 -7.55 17.66 -7.84
N ALA A 441 -7.67 16.60 -7.04
CA ALA A 441 -8.38 15.39 -7.44
C ALA A 441 -9.61 15.15 -6.58
N HIS A 442 -10.63 14.58 -7.22
CA HIS A 442 -11.85 14.10 -6.58
C HIS A 442 -12.03 12.64 -6.95
N ALA A 443 -12.03 11.75 -5.98
CA ALA A 443 -12.28 10.33 -6.18
C ALA A 443 -13.58 9.91 -5.51
N ARG A 444 -14.35 9.06 -6.16
CA ARG A 444 -15.54 8.40 -5.63
C ARG A 444 -15.43 6.92 -5.89
N ASP A 445 -15.66 6.14 -4.85
CA ASP A 445 -15.69 4.68 -4.95
C ASP A 445 -16.97 4.15 -4.33
N TYR A 446 -17.64 3.27 -5.04
CA TYR A 446 -18.83 2.55 -4.61
C TYR A 446 -18.55 1.07 -4.77
N SER A 447 -18.58 0.34 -3.69
CA SER A 447 -18.38 -1.10 -3.73
C SER A 447 -19.39 -1.83 -2.88
N GLY A 448 -19.74 -3.03 -3.29
CA GLY A 448 -20.68 -3.86 -2.57
C GLY A 448 -20.57 -5.32 -2.96
N ASN A 449 -21.00 -6.17 -2.04
CA ASN A 449 -21.08 -7.61 -2.23
C ASN A 449 -22.41 -8.12 -1.68
N PHE A 450 -23.08 -8.95 -2.45
CA PHE A 450 -24.28 -9.63 -2.10
C PHE A 450 -24.04 -11.14 -2.13
N GLU A 451 -24.13 -11.80 -0.99
CA GLU A 451 -23.91 -13.23 -0.85
C GLU A 451 -25.20 -13.91 -0.37
N VAL A 452 -25.46 -15.07 -0.90
CA VAL A 452 -26.55 -15.97 -0.49
C VAL A 452 -25.96 -17.34 -0.22
N ASP A 453 -26.28 -17.90 0.94
CA ASP A 453 -25.94 -19.26 1.32
C ASP A 453 -27.22 -20.00 1.70
N TYR A 454 -27.53 -21.08 1.01
CA TYR A 454 -28.72 -21.87 1.23
C TYR A 454 -28.36 -23.30 1.61
N LYS A 455 -28.70 -23.70 2.84
CA LYS A 455 -28.65 -25.07 3.32
C LYS A 455 -29.89 -25.81 2.85
N ILE A 456 -29.72 -26.91 2.13
CA ILE A 456 -30.85 -27.65 1.61
C ILE A 456 -31.63 -28.30 2.76
N HIS A 457 -32.93 -28.03 2.87
CA HIS A 457 -33.78 -28.60 3.90
C HIS A 457 -33.84 -30.14 3.81
N GLY A 458 -33.56 -30.80 4.91
CA GLY A 458 -33.52 -32.28 5.00
C GLY A 458 -32.23 -32.88 4.46
N PHE A 459 -31.29 -32.05 3.96
CA PHE A 459 -29.96 -32.42 3.53
C PHE A 459 -28.99 -31.26 3.83
N GLU A 460 -28.92 -30.87 5.10
CA GLU A 460 -28.23 -29.68 5.57
C GLU A 460 -26.70 -29.71 5.36
N ASP A 461 -26.14 -30.87 5.07
CA ASP A 461 -24.73 -31.04 4.69
C ASP A 461 -24.39 -30.43 3.32
N LEU A 462 -25.42 -30.22 2.48
CA LEU A 462 -25.24 -29.59 1.16
C LEU A 462 -25.64 -28.11 1.20
N HIS A 463 -24.69 -27.25 0.93
CA HIS A 463 -24.84 -25.81 0.80
C HIS A 463 -24.74 -25.37 -0.65
N LEU A 464 -25.62 -24.46 -1.06
CA LEU A 464 -25.54 -23.76 -2.33
C LEU A 464 -25.21 -22.30 -2.03
N HIS A 465 -24.09 -21.84 -2.56
CA HIS A 465 -23.63 -20.48 -2.37
C HIS A 465 -23.61 -19.72 -3.70
N ALA A 466 -24.03 -18.44 -3.66
CA ALA A 466 -23.89 -17.53 -4.77
C ALA A 466 -23.46 -16.15 -4.24
N SER A 467 -22.60 -15.48 -4.97
CA SER A 467 -22.12 -14.12 -4.64
C SER A 467 -22.07 -13.27 -5.89
N LEU A 468 -22.46 -12.01 -5.74
CA LEU A 468 -22.33 -10.97 -6.76
C LEU A 468 -21.71 -9.73 -6.13
N GLY A 469 -20.48 -9.42 -6.52
CA GLY A 469 -19.75 -8.24 -6.09
C GLY A 469 -19.56 -7.25 -7.23
N ALA A 470 -19.59 -5.97 -6.91
CA ALA A 470 -19.31 -4.89 -7.84
C ALA A 470 -18.55 -3.75 -7.18
N GLN A 471 -17.67 -3.12 -7.94
CA GLN A 471 -16.99 -1.89 -7.58
C GLN A 471 -17.06 -0.90 -8.75
N TYR A 472 -17.40 0.34 -8.48
CA TYR A 472 -17.34 1.45 -9.42
C TYR A 472 -16.51 2.56 -8.83
N THR A 473 -15.44 2.94 -9.51
CA THR A 473 -14.57 4.06 -9.13
C THR A 473 -14.63 5.12 -10.21
N SER A 474 -14.81 6.36 -9.82
CA SER A 474 -14.75 7.53 -10.70
C SER A 474 -13.86 8.59 -10.09
N THR A 475 -12.90 9.07 -10.87
CA THR A 475 -12.00 10.15 -10.47
C THR A 475 -12.04 11.30 -11.44
N GLN A 476 -11.83 12.50 -10.92
CA GLN A 476 -11.63 13.71 -11.69
C GLN A 476 -10.46 14.47 -11.09
N GLN A 477 -9.43 14.70 -11.88
CA GLN A 477 -8.27 15.51 -11.49
C GLN A 477 -8.24 16.75 -12.38
N SER A 478 -8.07 17.92 -11.75
CA SER A 478 -7.78 19.17 -12.43
C SER A 478 -6.36 19.61 -12.13
N ASP A 479 -5.63 20.00 -13.15
CA ASP A 479 -4.28 20.52 -13.08
C ASP A 479 -4.29 21.97 -13.55
N GLU A 480 -3.96 22.89 -12.66
CA GLU A 480 -3.85 24.32 -12.97
C GLU A 480 -2.42 24.79 -12.76
N ILE A 481 -1.82 25.39 -13.76
CA ILE A 481 -0.51 26.01 -13.69
C ILE A 481 -0.67 27.51 -13.98
N SER A 482 -0.23 28.34 -13.03
CA SER A 482 -0.27 29.79 -13.16
C SER A 482 0.51 30.27 -14.39
N LYS A 483 0.05 31.35 -15.01
CA LYS A 483 0.77 32.05 -16.08
C LYS A 483 2.16 32.55 -15.65
N TYR A 484 2.38 32.75 -14.37
CA TYR A 484 3.65 33.18 -13.79
C TYR A 484 4.58 32.01 -13.45
N SER A 485 4.10 30.77 -13.61
CA SER A 485 4.92 29.62 -13.30
C SER A 485 6.05 29.43 -14.31
N TYR A 486 7.23 29.26 -13.79
CA TYR A 486 8.40 28.91 -14.58
C TYR A 486 8.22 27.61 -15.40
N SER A 487 7.52 26.63 -14.85
CA SER A 487 7.28 25.34 -15.53
C SER A 487 6.30 25.44 -16.71
N ASN A 488 5.71 26.62 -16.93
CA ASN A 488 4.71 26.79 -17.96
C ASN A 488 5.15 27.69 -19.10
N ASN A 489 5.04 27.18 -20.30
CA ASN A 489 5.39 27.86 -21.54
C ASN A 489 4.20 28.48 -22.28
N TYR A 490 2.98 28.48 -21.66
CA TYR A 490 1.73 28.76 -22.38
C TYR A 490 0.86 29.80 -21.69
N PHE A 491 1.46 30.74 -20.94
CA PHE A 491 0.76 31.75 -20.13
C PHE A 491 -0.29 31.18 -19.18
N GLY A 492 0.00 29.99 -18.64
CA GLY A 492 -0.88 29.23 -17.83
C GLY A 492 -1.33 27.94 -18.53
N TRP A 493 -1.74 26.97 -17.76
CA TRP A 493 -2.26 25.67 -18.22
C TRP A 493 -3.44 25.27 -17.38
N ALA A 494 -4.49 24.76 -18.03
CA ALA A 494 -5.59 24.10 -17.39
C ALA A 494 -5.76 22.72 -18.00
N GLY A 495 -5.61 21.69 -17.19
CA GLY A 495 -5.76 20.30 -17.56
C GLY A 495 -6.87 19.63 -16.74
N MET A 496 -7.50 18.63 -17.31
CA MET A 496 -8.48 17.80 -16.64
C MET A 496 -8.33 16.35 -17.08
N THR A 497 -8.25 15.46 -16.10
CA THR A 497 -8.27 14.02 -16.32
C THR A 497 -9.51 13.44 -15.67
N HIS A 498 -10.30 12.72 -16.44
CA HIS A 498 -11.37 11.86 -15.95
C HIS A 498 -10.96 10.42 -16.12
N TYR A 499 -11.18 9.62 -15.09
CA TYR A 499 -10.96 8.19 -15.15
C TYR A 499 -12.11 7.50 -14.42
N TRP A 500 -12.68 6.46 -15.02
CA TRP A 500 -13.64 5.60 -14.33
C TRP A 500 -13.41 4.14 -14.68
N LYS A 501 -13.65 3.32 -13.70
CA LYS A 501 -13.57 1.88 -13.85
C LYS A 501 -14.73 1.22 -13.12
N TYR A 502 -15.15 0.09 -13.64
CA TYR A 502 -15.99 -0.83 -12.89
C TYR A 502 -15.47 -2.25 -13.04
N ASN A 503 -15.60 -3.02 -11.98
CA ASN A 503 -15.40 -4.44 -11.98
C ASN A 503 -16.64 -5.12 -11.39
N MET A 504 -17.04 -6.22 -12.01
CA MET A 504 -18.13 -7.08 -11.55
C MET A 504 -17.60 -8.49 -11.44
N ILE A 505 -17.90 -9.14 -10.32
CA ILE A 505 -17.48 -10.51 -10.04
C ILE A 505 -18.70 -11.28 -9.54
N GLY A 506 -19.03 -12.37 -10.22
CA GLY A 506 -20.05 -13.30 -9.79
C GLY A 506 -19.47 -14.70 -9.64
N ASN A 507 -19.80 -15.38 -8.54
CA ASN A 507 -19.46 -16.77 -8.35
C ASN A 507 -20.64 -17.57 -7.79
N ALA A 508 -20.63 -18.86 -8.09
CA ALA A 508 -21.57 -19.81 -7.50
C ALA A 508 -20.87 -21.15 -7.30
N TYR A 509 -21.15 -21.80 -6.17
CA TYR A 509 -20.61 -23.11 -5.87
C TYR A 509 -21.57 -23.94 -5.01
N ALA A 510 -21.43 -25.27 -5.10
CA ALA A 510 -22.02 -26.23 -4.19
C ALA A 510 -20.95 -26.77 -3.26
N GLN A 511 -21.26 -26.90 -1.98
CA GLN A 511 -20.36 -27.43 -0.95
C GLN A 511 -21.10 -28.51 -0.17
N TYR A 512 -20.51 -29.69 -0.12
CA TYR A 512 -20.96 -30.80 0.71
C TYR A 512 -19.95 -31.04 1.83
N ALA A 513 -20.41 -30.98 3.09
CA ALA A 513 -19.57 -31.16 4.27
C ALA A 513 -20.25 -32.15 5.22
N HIS A 514 -19.62 -33.31 5.46
CA HIS A 514 -20.16 -34.33 6.34
C HIS A 514 -19.07 -35.10 7.11
N LYS A 515 -19.37 -35.48 8.33
CA LYS A 515 -18.49 -36.26 9.22
C LYS A 515 -18.99 -37.70 9.36
N PHE A 516 -18.32 -38.64 8.72
CA PHE A 516 -18.58 -40.08 8.78
C PHE A 516 -17.70 -40.74 9.85
N GLY A 517 -18.09 -40.64 11.11
CA GLY A 517 -17.31 -41.19 12.22
C GLY A 517 -15.95 -40.51 12.38
N VAL A 518 -14.85 -41.17 11.99
CA VAL A 518 -13.48 -40.60 12.02
C VAL A 518 -13.09 -39.87 10.76
N HIS A 519 -13.94 -39.88 9.74
CA HIS A 519 -13.72 -39.22 8.44
C HIS A 519 -14.52 -37.93 8.38
N ASP A 520 -13.88 -36.79 8.21
CA ASP A 520 -14.53 -35.52 7.97
C ASP A 520 -14.18 -35.04 6.55
N ILE A 521 -15.19 -34.87 5.71
CA ILE A 521 -15.05 -34.58 4.28
C ILE A 521 -15.78 -33.28 3.96
N ASP A 522 -15.10 -32.37 3.29
CA ASP A 522 -15.63 -31.13 2.72
C ASP A 522 -15.23 -31.06 1.24
N VAL A 523 -16.22 -31.11 0.35
CA VAL A 523 -16.02 -31.04 -1.11
C VAL A 523 -16.77 -29.85 -1.65
N MET A 524 -16.11 -29.04 -2.44
CA MET A 524 -16.68 -27.88 -3.09
C MET A 524 -16.36 -27.85 -4.59
N ALA A 525 -17.34 -27.48 -5.41
CA ALA A 525 -17.13 -27.21 -6.83
C ALA A 525 -17.96 -26.02 -7.29
N GLY A 526 -17.39 -25.20 -8.15
CA GLY A 526 -18.04 -23.97 -8.58
C GLY A 526 -17.42 -23.29 -9.79
N ALA A 527 -18.03 -22.17 -10.15
CA ALA A 527 -17.59 -21.31 -11.23
C ALA A 527 -17.56 -19.84 -10.79
N GLU A 528 -16.70 -19.05 -11.42
CA GLU A 528 -16.61 -17.60 -11.24
C GLU A 528 -16.46 -16.91 -12.58
N GLN A 529 -17.06 -15.75 -12.72
CA GLN A 529 -16.81 -14.83 -13.81
C GLN A 529 -16.50 -13.45 -13.27
N SER A 530 -15.45 -12.84 -13.81
CA SER A 530 -15.13 -11.42 -13.54
C SER A 530 -15.00 -10.64 -14.82
N HIS A 531 -15.45 -9.38 -14.77
CA HIS A 531 -15.38 -8.43 -15.87
C HIS A 531 -14.84 -7.10 -15.35
N TYR A 532 -13.82 -6.58 -16.02
CA TYR A 532 -13.14 -5.32 -15.70
C TYR A 532 -13.26 -4.38 -16.90
N HIS A 533 -13.69 -3.17 -16.64
CA HIS A 533 -13.73 -2.10 -17.63
C HIS A 533 -13.07 -0.85 -17.07
N ARG A 534 -12.28 -0.19 -17.90
CA ARG A 534 -11.56 1.04 -17.55
C ARG A 534 -11.67 2.02 -18.69
N HIS A 535 -11.95 3.28 -18.36
CA HIS A 535 -12.07 4.34 -19.31
C HIS A 535 -11.34 5.58 -18.79
N GLY A 536 -10.57 6.24 -19.62
CA GLY A 536 -9.86 7.46 -19.30
C GLY A 536 -10.05 8.50 -20.39
N TYR A 537 -10.16 9.76 -19.94
CA TYR A 537 -10.23 10.92 -20.80
C TYR A 537 -9.36 12.03 -20.22
N ASN A 538 -8.45 12.56 -21.03
CA ASN A 538 -7.56 13.66 -20.67
C ASN A 538 -7.77 14.81 -21.63
N GLN A 539 -7.82 16.03 -21.12
CA GLN A 539 -7.72 17.22 -21.91
C GLN A 539 -6.90 18.29 -21.18
N GLY A 540 -6.25 19.17 -21.97
CA GLY A 540 -5.53 20.29 -21.41
C GLY A 540 -5.21 21.34 -22.47
N PHE A 541 -5.13 22.60 -22.06
CA PHE A 541 -4.91 23.73 -22.94
C PHE A 541 -4.23 24.90 -22.22
N GLY A 542 -3.55 25.75 -22.99
CA GLY A 542 -3.03 27.02 -22.51
C GLY A 542 -4.13 28.03 -22.21
N THR A 543 -3.79 29.12 -21.52
CA THR A 543 -4.78 30.14 -21.13
C THR A 543 -5.20 31.03 -22.27
N ASP A 544 -6.27 31.80 -22.09
CA ASP A 544 -6.79 32.78 -23.06
C ASP A 544 -5.75 33.85 -23.48
N GLU A 545 -4.85 34.23 -22.61
CA GLU A 545 -3.80 35.20 -22.91
C GLU A 545 -2.81 34.68 -23.95
N TYR A 546 -2.43 33.41 -23.83
CA TYR A 546 -1.62 32.76 -24.87
C TYR A 546 -2.38 32.61 -26.16
N LEU A 547 -3.67 32.26 -26.09
CA LEU A 547 -4.57 32.14 -27.24
C LEU A 547 -4.64 33.44 -28.00
N LYS A 548 -4.80 34.56 -27.32
CA LYS A 548 -4.81 35.92 -27.88
C LYS A 548 -3.48 36.29 -28.53
N ALA A 549 -2.37 36.00 -27.88
CA ALA A 549 -1.04 36.34 -28.36
C ALA A 549 -0.62 35.58 -29.63
N ASN A 550 -1.09 34.35 -29.79
CA ASN A 550 -0.71 33.48 -30.91
C ASN A 550 -1.80 33.35 -31.96
N ASN A 551 -2.86 34.14 -31.85
CA ASN A 551 -3.98 34.24 -32.80
C ASN A 551 -4.53 32.87 -33.28
N PRO A 552 -4.88 31.95 -32.40
CA PRO A 552 -5.40 30.65 -32.76
C PRO A 552 -6.80 30.80 -33.36
N VAL A 553 -7.08 30.05 -34.40
CA VAL A 553 -8.40 30.00 -35.05
C VAL A 553 -9.32 29.09 -34.24
N LEU A 554 -10.47 29.58 -33.84
CA LEU A 554 -11.51 28.77 -33.23
C LEU A 554 -12.03 27.76 -34.26
N ASN A 555 -11.98 26.49 -33.95
CA ASN A 555 -12.70 25.48 -34.72
C ASN A 555 -14.17 25.50 -34.28
N GLU A 556 -15.04 25.99 -35.16
CA GLU A 556 -16.48 26.15 -34.89
C GLU A 556 -17.20 24.80 -34.69
N GLU A 557 -16.71 23.73 -35.32
CA GLU A 557 -17.32 22.40 -35.24
C GLU A 557 -17.04 21.70 -33.92
N THR A 558 -15.86 21.91 -33.37
CA THR A 558 -15.45 21.31 -32.09
C THR A 558 -15.58 22.24 -30.89
N GLY A 559 -15.79 23.52 -31.10
CA GLY A 559 -15.79 24.55 -30.06
C GLY A 559 -14.43 24.84 -29.42
N TYR A 560 -13.36 24.30 -30.04
CA TYR A 560 -12.00 24.47 -29.54
C TYR A 560 -11.14 25.29 -30.51
N TYR A 561 -10.12 25.94 -29.95
CA TYR A 561 -9.16 26.68 -30.77
C TYR A 561 -8.25 25.74 -31.58
N ASN A 562 -8.12 25.95 -32.86
CA ASN A 562 -7.26 25.16 -33.72
C ASN A 562 -5.81 25.65 -33.65
N TRP A 563 -4.91 24.81 -33.11
CA TRP A 563 -3.49 25.09 -32.97
C TRP A 563 -2.71 24.74 -34.23
N GLN A 564 -2.98 25.39 -35.32
CA GLN A 564 -2.34 25.09 -36.62
C GLN A 564 -0.81 25.14 -36.58
N HIS A 565 -0.21 25.81 -35.57
CA HIS A 565 1.25 26.04 -35.55
C HIS A 565 1.97 25.30 -34.40
N ASN A 566 1.24 24.71 -33.42
CA ASN A 566 1.87 23.90 -32.35
C ASN A 566 0.87 22.98 -31.65
N PRO A 567 0.66 21.78 -32.15
CA PRO A 567 -0.30 20.79 -31.61
C PRO A 567 0.08 20.30 -30.21
N SER A 568 1.32 20.52 -29.74
CA SER A 568 1.76 20.15 -28.42
C SER A 568 1.15 20.99 -27.28
N LYS A 569 0.40 22.04 -27.59
CA LYS A 569 -0.21 22.97 -26.63
C LYS A 569 -1.64 22.65 -26.27
N ARG A 570 -2.22 21.66 -26.89
CA ARG A 570 -3.48 21.02 -26.52
C ARG A 570 -3.23 19.52 -26.42
N SER A 571 -3.65 18.91 -25.37
CA SER A 571 -3.72 17.47 -25.25
C SER A 571 -5.17 17.05 -25.08
N GLU A 572 -5.58 16.09 -25.87
CA GLU A 572 -6.88 15.43 -25.76
C GLU A 572 -6.66 13.96 -26.08
N GLN A 573 -7.01 13.11 -25.14
CA GLN A 573 -6.84 11.68 -25.27
C GLN A 573 -7.99 10.97 -24.57
N GLU A 574 -8.63 10.08 -25.29
CA GLU A 574 -9.64 9.16 -24.74
C GLU A 574 -9.22 7.72 -25.01
N TRP A 575 -9.45 6.85 -24.03
CA TRP A 575 -9.15 5.43 -24.17
C TRP A 575 -10.10 4.59 -23.31
N ALA A 576 -10.38 3.38 -23.76
CA ALA A 576 -11.17 2.39 -23.03
C ALA A 576 -10.57 1.00 -23.19
N ASN A 577 -10.47 0.29 -22.07
CA ASN A 577 -9.96 -1.07 -22.01
C ASN A 577 -10.92 -1.96 -21.23
N HIS A 578 -10.99 -3.24 -21.60
CA HIS A 578 -11.78 -4.21 -20.87
C HIS A 578 -11.18 -5.60 -20.96
N ASN A 579 -11.33 -6.38 -19.90
CA ASN A 579 -10.98 -7.79 -19.90
C ASN A 579 -11.95 -8.60 -19.05
N SER A 580 -11.98 -9.89 -19.31
CA SER A 580 -12.83 -10.84 -18.61
C SER A 580 -12.04 -12.09 -18.25
N LEU A 581 -12.38 -12.66 -17.11
CA LEU A 581 -11.85 -13.92 -16.61
C LEU A 581 -13.02 -14.85 -16.28
N VAL A 582 -13.00 -16.08 -16.81
CA VAL A 582 -13.94 -17.15 -16.47
C VAL A 582 -13.17 -18.27 -15.82
N SER A 583 -13.67 -18.77 -14.72
CA SER A 583 -12.94 -19.75 -13.91
C SER A 583 -13.85 -20.89 -13.44
N TYR A 584 -13.29 -22.10 -13.41
CA TYR A 584 -13.90 -23.26 -12.79
C TYR A 584 -12.97 -23.78 -11.70
N PHE A 585 -13.52 -24.14 -10.55
CA PHE A 585 -12.72 -24.57 -9.41
C PHE A 585 -13.37 -25.69 -8.63
N GLY A 586 -12.53 -26.49 -7.98
CA GLY A 586 -12.94 -27.50 -7.03
C GLY A 586 -11.94 -27.62 -5.90
N ARG A 587 -12.42 -27.94 -4.70
CA ARG A 587 -11.61 -28.18 -3.51
C ARG A 587 -12.13 -29.42 -2.78
N LEU A 588 -11.21 -30.27 -2.35
CA LEU A 588 -11.43 -31.34 -1.39
C LEU A 588 -10.64 -31.04 -0.13
N SER A 589 -11.29 -31.02 1.02
CA SER A 589 -10.66 -31.03 2.34
C SER A 589 -11.07 -32.32 3.04
N TYR A 590 -10.10 -33.09 3.50
CA TYR A 590 -10.32 -34.36 4.18
C TYR A 590 -9.53 -34.42 5.48
N ASN A 591 -10.23 -34.67 6.59
CA ASN A 591 -9.63 -34.82 7.91
C ASN A 591 -9.90 -36.24 8.43
N LEU A 592 -8.84 -36.99 8.65
CA LEU A 592 -8.90 -38.36 9.17
C LEU A 592 -8.46 -38.38 10.64
N LEU A 593 -9.30 -38.89 11.51
CA LEU A 593 -9.08 -39.10 12.94
C LEU A 593 -8.79 -37.79 13.71
N ASP A 594 -9.10 -36.62 13.13
CA ASP A 594 -8.66 -35.30 13.60
C ASP A 594 -7.12 -35.19 13.79
N ARG A 595 -6.36 -35.87 12.93
CA ARG A 595 -4.89 -35.94 12.95
C ARG A 595 -4.26 -35.68 11.60
N TYR A 596 -4.81 -36.28 10.54
CA TYR A 596 -4.24 -36.23 9.18
C TYR A 596 -5.20 -35.43 8.28
N LEU A 597 -4.74 -34.27 7.87
CA LEU A 597 -5.52 -33.35 7.05
C LEU A 597 -4.92 -33.29 5.65
N ILE A 598 -5.78 -33.43 4.65
CA ILE A 598 -5.39 -33.31 3.24
C ILE A 598 -6.31 -32.29 2.59
N THR A 599 -5.72 -31.32 1.88
CA THR A 599 -6.46 -30.38 1.04
C THR A 599 -5.95 -30.48 -0.39
N ALA A 600 -6.83 -30.65 -1.35
CA ALA A 600 -6.51 -30.60 -2.78
C ALA A 600 -7.40 -29.58 -3.46
N THR A 601 -6.82 -28.71 -4.29
CA THR A 601 -7.55 -27.69 -5.05
C THR A 601 -7.15 -27.76 -6.51
N PHE A 602 -8.12 -27.62 -7.39
CA PHE A 602 -7.91 -27.47 -8.82
C PHE A 602 -8.70 -26.27 -9.32
N ARG A 603 -8.03 -25.38 -10.07
CA ARG A 603 -8.67 -24.25 -10.71
C ARG A 603 -8.20 -24.12 -12.17
N ALA A 604 -9.13 -23.80 -13.05
CA ALA A 604 -8.89 -23.47 -14.45
C ALA A 604 -9.39 -22.06 -14.72
N ASP A 605 -8.52 -21.18 -15.19
CA ASP A 605 -8.83 -19.78 -15.51
C ASP A 605 -8.67 -19.52 -17.00
N GLY A 606 -9.70 -18.95 -17.63
CA GLY A 606 -9.71 -18.53 -19.03
C GLY A 606 -9.78 -17.00 -19.14
N SER A 607 -8.73 -16.38 -19.69
CA SER A 607 -8.62 -14.93 -19.80
C SER A 607 -8.78 -14.42 -21.23
N SER A 608 -9.46 -13.28 -21.37
CA SER A 608 -9.56 -12.56 -22.64
C SER A 608 -8.28 -11.86 -23.08
N ARG A 609 -7.26 -11.74 -22.21
CA ARG A 609 -5.98 -11.10 -22.53
C ARG A 609 -5.06 -11.93 -23.41
N PHE A 610 -5.41 -13.21 -23.63
CA PHE A 610 -4.60 -14.13 -24.43
C PHE A 610 -5.28 -14.49 -25.74
N ASN A 611 -4.48 -14.81 -26.74
CA ASN A 611 -4.94 -15.29 -28.03
C ASN A 611 -5.66 -16.63 -27.92
N LYS A 612 -6.43 -16.97 -28.95
CA LYS A 612 -7.09 -18.29 -29.08
C LYS A 612 -6.06 -19.42 -28.92
N GLY A 613 -6.38 -20.41 -28.07
CA GLY A 613 -5.48 -21.52 -27.75
C GLY A 613 -4.51 -21.28 -26.58
N LYS A 614 -4.35 -20.03 -26.11
CA LYS A 614 -3.49 -19.65 -24.97
C LYS A 614 -4.30 -19.15 -23.75
N LYS A 615 -5.64 -19.05 -23.86
CA LYS A 615 -6.51 -18.43 -22.85
C LYS A 615 -6.53 -19.16 -21.51
N TRP A 616 -6.39 -20.49 -21.52
CA TRP A 616 -6.58 -21.31 -20.32
C TRP A 616 -5.28 -21.57 -19.57
N GLY A 617 -5.32 -21.28 -18.27
CA GLY A 617 -4.30 -21.66 -17.29
C GLY A 617 -4.86 -22.63 -16.27
N TYR A 618 -4.05 -23.59 -15.83
CA TYR A 618 -4.45 -24.66 -14.90
C TYR A 618 -3.59 -24.59 -13.64
N PHE A 619 -4.24 -24.55 -12.48
CA PHE A 619 -3.61 -24.25 -11.20
C PHE A 619 -3.98 -25.31 -10.14
N PRO A 620 -3.30 -26.49 -10.16
CA PRO A 620 -3.48 -27.52 -9.15
C PRO A 620 -2.68 -27.18 -7.88
N SER A 621 -3.19 -27.62 -6.72
CA SER A 621 -2.46 -27.61 -5.46
C SER A 621 -2.84 -28.78 -4.56
N ALA A 622 -1.93 -29.15 -3.67
CA ALA A 622 -2.15 -30.16 -2.64
C ALA A 622 -1.41 -29.75 -1.36
N ALA A 623 -2.02 -30.02 -0.21
CA ALA A 623 -1.41 -29.80 1.09
C ALA A 623 -1.75 -30.94 2.04
N PHE A 624 -0.81 -31.23 2.94
CA PHE A 624 -0.94 -32.21 4.00
C PHE A 624 -0.56 -31.57 5.32
N ALA A 625 -1.36 -31.83 6.36
CA ALA A 625 -0.98 -31.49 7.73
C ALA A 625 -1.17 -32.65 8.66
N TRP A 626 -0.24 -32.79 9.62
CA TRP A 626 -0.26 -33.82 10.65
C TRP A 626 -0.26 -33.14 12.04
N LYS A 627 -1.36 -33.30 12.77
CA LYS A 627 -1.51 -32.86 14.17
C LYS A 627 -0.84 -33.89 15.08
N ILE A 628 0.44 -33.74 15.33
CA ILE A 628 1.28 -34.68 16.06
C ILE A 628 0.87 -34.73 17.54
N ASN A 629 0.42 -33.62 18.10
CA ASN A 629 -0.08 -33.54 19.49
C ASN A 629 -1.35 -34.37 19.73
N HIS A 630 -2.10 -34.77 18.69
CA HIS A 630 -3.27 -35.65 18.80
C HIS A 630 -2.89 -37.15 18.76
N GLU A 631 -1.61 -37.49 18.59
CA GLU A 631 -1.16 -38.86 18.59
C GLU A 631 -1.13 -39.47 20.00
N GLY A 632 -1.36 -40.79 20.07
CA GLY A 632 -1.44 -41.50 21.33
C GLY A 632 -0.21 -41.35 22.24
N PHE A 633 0.97 -41.19 21.66
CA PHE A 633 2.23 -41.02 22.42
C PHE A 633 2.45 -39.60 22.97
N LEU A 634 1.67 -38.59 22.54
CA LEU A 634 1.73 -37.22 23.06
C LEU A 634 0.47 -36.79 23.81
N LYS A 635 -0.59 -37.59 23.82
CA LYS A 635 -1.89 -37.25 24.37
C LYS A 635 -1.88 -36.86 25.85
N ASP A 636 -0.94 -37.37 26.61
CA ASP A 636 -0.83 -37.12 28.04
C ASP A 636 0.19 -36.02 28.42
N VAL A 637 0.81 -35.37 27.40
CA VAL A 637 1.79 -34.30 27.56
C VAL A 637 1.05 -32.98 27.78
N LYS A 638 0.74 -32.65 29.04
CA LYS A 638 -0.10 -31.50 29.43
C LYS A 638 0.46 -30.11 29.14
N TRP A 639 1.79 -29.99 28.95
CA TRP A 639 2.42 -28.71 28.62
C TRP A 639 2.44 -28.40 27.14
N LEU A 640 2.16 -29.39 26.28
CA LEU A 640 2.13 -29.24 24.82
C LEU A 640 0.68 -29.00 24.37
N ASP A 641 0.41 -27.81 23.83
CA ASP A 641 -0.92 -27.40 23.37
C ASP A 641 -1.12 -27.70 21.89
N ASP A 642 -0.10 -27.46 21.05
CA ASP A 642 -0.11 -27.75 19.61
C ASP A 642 1.27 -28.19 19.12
N LEU A 643 1.26 -29.19 18.23
CA LEU A 643 2.43 -29.56 17.42
C LEU A 643 1.92 -30.11 16.11
N LYS A 644 2.10 -29.32 15.04
CA LYS A 644 1.59 -29.63 13.71
C LYS A 644 2.67 -29.48 12.64
N LEU A 645 2.83 -30.49 11.80
CA LEU A 645 3.65 -30.44 10.60
C LEU A 645 2.77 -30.13 9.39
N ARG A 646 3.20 -29.21 8.55
CA ARG A 646 2.51 -28.81 7.32
C ARG A 646 3.42 -28.99 6.11
N LEU A 647 2.90 -29.58 5.03
CA LEU A 647 3.56 -29.71 3.73
C LEU A 647 2.61 -29.22 2.65
N GLY A 648 3.08 -28.35 1.78
CA GLY A 648 2.26 -27.76 0.72
C GLY A 648 3.00 -27.70 -0.61
N TRP A 649 2.26 -27.95 -1.67
CA TRP A 649 2.69 -27.75 -3.05
C TRP A 649 1.54 -27.15 -3.85
N GLY A 650 1.87 -26.26 -4.78
CA GLY A 650 0.85 -25.75 -5.68
C GLY A 650 1.41 -24.87 -6.78
N LYS A 651 0.55 -24.67 -7.77
CA LYS A 651 0.78 -23.81 -8.92
C LYS A 651 -0.21 -22.63 -8.91
N THR A 652 0.27 -21.43 -9.14
CA THR A 652 -0.53 -20.23 -9.35
C THR A 652 -0.09 -19.54 -10.63
N GLY A 653 -0.90 -18.63 -11.16
CA GLY A 653 -0.59 -17.90 -12.37
C GLY A 653 -0.60 -16.40 -12.18
N GLN A 654 -0.16 -15.68 -13.20
CA GLN A 654 -0.26 -14.23 -13.29
C GLN A 654 -0.41 -13.76 -14.73
N GLN A 655 -1.22 -12.70 -14.92
CA GLN A 655 -1.43 -12.01 -16.20
C GLN A 655 -1.32 -10.47 -16.07
N ASN A 656 -1.13 -9.97 -14.84
CA ASN A 656 -1.00 -8.53 -14.58
C ASN A 656 0.32 -8.05 -15.18
N GLY A 657 0.29 -7.10 -16.10
CA GLY A 657 1.45 -6.69 -16.89
C GLY A 657 1.29 -6.98 -18.38
N ILE A 658 0.22 -7.70 -18.77
CA ILE A 658 -0.21 -7.82 -20.15
C ILE A 658 -1.36 -6.84 -20.37
N ASP A 659 -1.18 -5.92 -21.31
CA ASP A 659 -2.22 -4.98 -21.70
C ASP A 659 -3.39 -5.71 -22.37
N ASP A 660 -4.58 -5.14 -22.25
CA ASP A 660 -5.75 -5.67 -22.93
C ASP A 660 -5.52 -5.58 -24.44
N PHE A 661 -5.86 -6.67 -25.16
CA PHE A 661 -5.68 -6.79 -26.62
C PHE A 661 -4.21 -6.81 -27.13
N TYR A 662 -3.19 -6.95 -26.28
CA TYR A 662 -1.79 -6.97 -26.72
C TYR A 662 -1.47 -8.08 -27.73
N TYR A 663 -2.30 -9.11 -27.83
CA TYR A 663 -2.21 -10.19 -28.82
C TYR A 663 -2.75 -9.81 -30.22
N ALA A 664 -3.44 -8.69 -30.33
CA ALA A 664 -4.14 -8.29 -31.55
C ALA A 664 -3.30 -7.28 -32.36
N PRO A 665 -3.24 -7.42 -33.70
CA PRO A 665 -2.60 -6.43 -34.54
C PRO A 665 -3.48 -5.18 -34.62
N LEU A 666 -3.12 -4.17 -33.84
CA LEU A 666 -3.78 -2.88 -33.80
C LEU A 666 -3.00 -1.83 -34.59
N TYR A 667 -3.65 -0.78 -35.05
CA TYR A 667 -3.03 0.38 -35.67
C TYR A 667 -3.08 1.56 -34.71
N VAL A 668 -2.03 2.35 -34.72
CA VAL A 668 -1.94 3.62 -34.00
C VAL A 668 -1.72 4.76 -34.97
N VAL A 669 -2.31 5.90 -34.68
CA VAL A 669 -2.07 7.12 -35.43
C VAL A 669 -0.63 7.54 -35.17
N GLY A 670 0.12 7.88 -36.22
CA GLY A 670 1.48 8.36 -36.11
C GLY A 670 1.58 9.66 -35.31
N ASN A 671 2.78 10.06 -34.94
CA ASN A 671 3.00 11.34 -34.31
C ASN A 671 2.51 12.47 -35.22
N SER A 672 2.02 13.57 -34.65
CA SER A 672 1.58 14.77 -35.38
C SER A 672 2.65 15.38 -36.30
N TYR A 673 3.93 15.05 -36.08
CA TYR A 673 5.05 15.39 -36.95
C TYR A 673 5.29 14.37 -38.07
N ALA A 674 4.68 13.19 -38.00
CA ALA A 674 4.79 12.12 -39.02
C ALA A 674 3.58 12.23 -39.97
N GLN A 675 3.61 13.27 -40.79
CA GLN A 675 2.56 13.55 -41.80
C GLN A 675 3.08 13.29 -43.20
N TYR A 676 2.21 12.77 -44.04
CA TYR A 676 2.50 12.61 -45.46
C TYR A 676 1.80 13.70 -46.28
N PRO A 677 2.51 14.47 -47.11
CA PRO A 677 1.89 15.50 -47.95
C PRO A 677 1.24 14.89 -49.19
N PHE A 678 -0.04 15.18 -49.36
CA PHE A 678 -0.76 15.00 -50.64
C PHE A 678 -1.06 16.39 -51.22
N GLY A 679 -0.18 16.87 -52.10
CA GLY A 679 -0.24 18.26 -52.53
C GLY A 679 0.10 19.22 -51.38
N ASN A 680 -0.85 20.11 -51.06
CA ASN A 680 -0.74 21.06 -49.94
C ASN A 680 -1.38 20.52 -48.65
N ASP A 681 -2.01 19.35 -48.70
CA ASP A 681 -2.67 18.76 -47.53
C ASP A 681 -1.77 17.74 -46.83
N TYR A 682 -1.59 17.89 -45.53
CA TYR A 682 -0.79 17.01 -44.70
C TYR A 682 -1.69 16.02 -44.00
N HIS A 683 -1.52 14.73 -44.28
CA HIS A 683 -2.27 13.65 -43.68
C HIS A 683 -1.44 12.92 -42.65
N GLN A 684 -1.98 12.75 -41.45
CA GLN A 684 -1.34 11.97 -40.40
C GLN A 684 -1.35 10.50 -40.80
N THR A 685 -0.19 9.84 -40.72
CA THR A 685 -0.07 8.44 -41.10
C THR A 685 -0.51 7.55 -39.95
N VAL A 686 -1.03 6.38 -40.26
CA VAL A 686 -1.27 5.29 -39.32
C VAL A 686 -0.18 4.23 -39.47
N ARG A 687 0.26 3.64 -38.38
CA ARG A 687 1.22 2.54 -38.37
C ARG A 687 0.71 1.37 -37.54
N PRO A 688 1.07 0.13 -37.87
CA PRO A 688 0.79 -1.01 -37.00
C PRO A 688 1.45 -0.82 -35.64
N ASN A 689 0.77 -1.22 -34.58
CA ASN A 689 1.34 -1.31 -33.24
C ASN A 689 2.05 -2.66 -33.08
N LYS A 690 3.02 -2.71 -32.17
CA LYS A 690 3.62 -3.98 -31.75
C LYS A 690 2.59 -4.84 -31.05
N TYR A 691 2.60 -6.13 -31.34
CA TYR A 691 1.72 -7.13 -30.71
C TYR A 691 2.46 -8.47 -30.56
N ASN A 692 1.99 -9.30 -29.61
CA ASN A 692 2.50 -10.64 -29.45
C ASN A 692 1.36 -11.63 -29.18
N ASP A 693 1.05 -12.46 -30.15
CA ASP A 693 -0.01 -13.47 -30.09
C ASP A 693 0.43 -14.78 -29.39
N GLN A 694 1.71 -14.88 -29.05
CA GLN A 694 2.31 -16.05 -28.36
C GLN A 694 2.34 -15.91 -26.85
N LEU A 695 1.90 -14.76 -26.30
CA LEU A 695 1.89 -14.54 -24.85
C LEU A 695 1.09 -15.63 -24.12
N THR A 696 1.64 -16.06 -22.98
CA THR A 696 1.02 -17.01 -22.07
C THR A 696 1.17 -16.56 -20.62
N TRP A 697 0.51 -17.30 -19.72
CA TRP A 697 0.57 -17.06 -18.28
C TRP A 697 1.98 -17.17 -17.73
N GLU A 698 2.39 -16.23 -16.85
CA GLU A 698 3.46 -16.53 -15.89
C GLU A 698 2.94 -17.60 -14.92
N LYS A 699 3.80 -18.55 -14.54
CA LYS A 699 3.43 -19.68 -13.67
C LYS A 699 4.39 -19.76 -12.50
N THR A 700 3.88 -19.67 -11.30
CA THR A 700 4.65 -19.82 -10.06
C THR A 700 4.32 -21.15 -9.40
N THR A 701 5.32 -21.98 -9.24
CA THR A 701 5.24 -23.24 -8.48
C THR A 701 5.90 -23.04 -7.12
N THR A 702 5.18 -23.38 -6.05
CA THR A 702 5.66 -23.21 -4.67
C THR A 702 5.65 -24.55 -3.94
N TRP A 703 6.72 -24.83 -3.20
CA TRP A 703 6.80 -25.88 -2.17
C TRP A 703 6.95 -25.19 -0.82
N ASN A 704 6.25 -25.67 0.18
CA ASN A 704 6.26 -25.14 1.54
C ASN A 704 6.32 -26.28 2.55
N ALA A 705 7.16 -26.14 3.59
CA ALA A 705 7.16 -27.01 4.74
C ALA A 705 7.14 -26.13 6.00
N GLY A 706 6.26 -26.46 6.97
CA GLY A 706 6.11 -25.64 8.18
C GLY A 706 5.83 -26.47 9.41
N ILE A 707 6.20 -25.92 10.56
CA ILE A 707 5.92 -26.46 11.88
C ILE A 707 5.21 -25.40 12.70
N ASP A 708 4.05 -25.75 13.26
CA ASP A 708 3.35 -24.95 14.26
C ASP A 708 3.56 -25.62 15.62
N PHE A 709 3.87 -24.82 16.63
CA PHE A 709 4.10 -25.26 17.99
C PHE A 709 3.44 -24.29 18.97
N ALA A 710 2.77 -24.84 19.99
CA ALA A 710 2.28 -24.07 21.13
C ALA A 710 2.42 -24.86 22.43
N ALA A 711 2.71 -24.16 23.52
CA ALA A 711 2.96 -24.75 24.80
C ALA A 711 2.54 -23.86 25.97
N LEU A 712 2.36 -24.49 27.17
CA LEU A 712 2.11 -23.81 28.44
C LEU A 712 0.84 -22.96 28.45
N ASN A 713 -0.27 -23.51 27.93
CA ASN A 713 -1.56 -22.84 27.72
C ASN A 713 -1.41 -21.63 26.76
N ASN A 714 -0.75 -21.84 25.61
CA ASN A 714 -0.44 -20.84 24.60
C ASN A 714 0.35 -19.63 25.11
N ARG A 715 1.11 -19.78 26.22
CA ARG A 715 2.02 -18.73 26.69
C ARG A 715 3.28 -18.65 25.83
N PHE A 716 3.60 -19.70 25.11
CA PHE A 716 4.69 -19.77 24.17
C PHE A 716 4.21 -20.44 22.90
N SER A 717 4.27 -19.74 21.77
CA SER A 717 3.98 -20.33 20.47
C SER A 717 4.97 -19.86 19.42
N PHE A 718 5.24 -20.71 18.43
CA PHE A 718 6.02 -20.33 17.26
C PHE A 718 5.52 -21.05 16.01
N ASN A 719 5.78 -20.39 14.87
CA ASN A 719 5.60 -20.97 13.55
C ASN A 719 6.93 -20.81 12.80
N ILE A 720 7.37 -21.88 12.14
CA ILE A 720 8.53 -21.85 11.24
C ILE A 720 8.08 -22.39 9.90
N ASP A 721 8.27 -21.62 8.83
CA ASP A 721 7.99 -22.02 7.44
C ASP A 721 9.27 -21.91 6.61
N GLY A 722 9.60 -22.98 5.87
CA GLY A 722 10.58 -22.95 4.79
C GLY A 722 9.87 -23.05 3.45
N TYR A 723 10.29 -22.26 2.46
CA TYR A 723 9.66 -22.26 1.16
C TYR A 723 10.67 -22.18 0.01
N TYR A 724 10.25 -22.75 -1.13
CA TYR A 724 10.90 -22.61 -2.42
C TYR A 724 9.86 -22.28 -3.49
N ARG A 725 10.05 -21.17 -4.20
CA ARG A 725 9.18 -20.70 -5.29
C ARG A 725 9.98 -20.62 -6.58
N LYS A 726 9.44 -21.16 -7.66
CA LYS A 726 10.00 -21.01 -9.01
C LYS A 726 8.93 -20.43 -9.93
N THR A 727 9.20 -19.27 -10.51
CA THR A 727 8.36 -18.67 -11.55
C THR A 727 9.00 -18.92 -12.91
N THR A 728 8.19 -19.42 -13.83
CA THR A 728 8.56 -19.67 -15.23
C THR A 728 7.68 -18.87 -16.16
N ASP A 729 8.09 -18.76 -17.41
CA ASP A 729 7.41 -17.97 -18.43
C ASP A 729 7.29 -16.48 -18.01
N LEU A 730 8.34 -15.92 -17.39
CA LEU A 730 8.37 -14.53 -16.90
C LEU A 730 8.12 -13.55 -18.05
N LEU A 731 7.23 -12.61 -17.80
CA LEU A 731 6.98 -11.47 -18.68
C LEU A 731 8.14 -10.47 -18.57
N SER A 732 8.73 -10.12 -19.69
CA SER A 732 9.68 -9.02 -19.78
C SER A 732 9.59 -8.32 -21.13
N THR A 733 9.74 -7.00 -21.12
CA THR A 733 9.94 -6.24 -22.35
C THR A 733 11.39 -6.37 -22.75
N VAL A 734 11.63 -6.94 -23.92
CA VAL A 734 12.95 -7.19 -24.48
C VAL A 734 13.13 -6.43 -25.77
N ASP A 735 14.35 -5.98 -26.03
CA ASP A 735 14.69 -5.36 -27.30
C ASP A 735 14.66 -6.43 -28.41
N VAL A 736 14.16 -6.06 -29.57
CA VAL A 736 14.06 -6.97 -30.72
C VAL A 736 14.86 -6.41 -31.90
N PRO A 737 15.42 -7.27 -32.76
CA PRO A 737 16.12 -6.82 -33.94
C PRO A 737 15.26 -5.92 -34.83
N ALA A 738 15.82 -4.87 -35.38
CA ALA A 738 15.13 -3.95 -36.27
C ALA A 738 14.49 -4.70 -37.44
N GLY A 739 13.22 -4.38 -37.73
CA GLY A 739 12.46 -4.99 -38.82
C GLY A 739 11.78 -6.32 -38.47
N THR A 740 11.97 -6.88 -37.28
CA THR A 740 11.27 -8.11 -36.86
C THR A 740 9.88 -7.86 -36.33
N THR A 741 9.62 -6.66 -35.81
CA THR A 741 8.31 -6.20 -35.32
C THR A 741 8.10 -4.74 -35.68
N PHE A 742 6.92 -4.19 -35.39
CA PHE A 742 6.59 -2.76 -35.57
C PHE A 742 7.11 -1.84 -34.45
N GLY A 743 7.98 -2.32 -33.60
CA GLY A 743 8.65 -1.57 -32.54
C GLY A 743 10.05 -2.08 -32.28
N ASP A 744 10.79 -1.35 -31.45
CA ASP A 744 12.15 -1.66 -31.02
C ASP A 744 12.21 -2.66 -29.87
N ASN A 745 11.08 -2.86 -29.19
CA ASN A 745 10.96 -3.80 -28.08
C ASN A 745 9.58 -4.48 -28.08
N LEU A 746 9.50 -5.65 -27.41
CA LEU A 746 8.30 -6.47 -27.38
C LEU A 746 8.16 -7.15 -26.03
N LEU A 747 6.95 -7.18 -25.48
CA LEU A 747 6.64 -8.00 -24.29
C LEU A 747 6.60 -9.48 -24.69
N LYS A 748 7.40 -10.31 -24.00
CA LYS A 748 7.52 -11.75 -24.22
C LYS A 748 7.57 -12.52 -22.90
N ASN A 749 7.29 -13.82 -22.97
CA ASN A 749 7.58 -14.76 -21.88
C ASN A 749 9.03 -15.26 -22.07
N VAL A 750 9.99 -14.76 -21.28
CA VAL A 750 11.42 -14.88 -21.62
C VAL A 750 12.31 -15.45 -20.52
N GLY A 751 11.78 -15.93 -19.41
CA GLY A 751 12.69 -16.35 -18.39
C GLY A 751 12.10 -17.08 -17.22
N SER A 752 12.94 -17.31 -16.22
CA SER A 752 12.54 -17.86 -14.94
C SER A 752 13.35 -17.27 -13.79
N LEU A 753 12.73 -17.21 -12.61
CA LEU A 753 13.37 -16.82 -11.37
C LEU A 753 13.01 -17.78 -10.24
N LYS A 754 13.82 -17.81 -9.20
CA LYS A 754 13.54 -18.54 -7.96
C LYS A 754 13.62 -17.60 -6.76
N ASN A 755 12.75 -17.85 -5.78
CA ASN A 755 12.81 -17.30 -4.43
C ASN A 755 12.80 -18.46 -3.44
N TYR A 756 13.64 -18.42 -2.42
CA TYR A 756 13.58 -19.36 -1.32
C TYR A 756 13.92 -18.65 -0.01
N GLY A 757 13.38 -19.17 1.08
CA GLY A 757 13.55 -18.49 2.34
C GLY A 757 12.99 -19.23 3.53
N VAL A 758 13.17 -18.62 4.69
CA VAL A 758 12.69 -19.09 5.98
C VAL A 758 11.94 -17.95 6.67
N GLU A 759 10.78 -18.27 7.23
CA GLU A 759 9.94 -17.39 8.03
C GLU A 759 9.82 -17.95 9.43
N VAL A 760 9.92 -17.06 10.43
CA VAL A 760 9.77 -17.44 11.84
C VAL A 760 8.88 -16.42 12.52
N ALA A 761 7.88 -16.86 13.25
CA ALA A 761 7.07 -16.03 14.11
C ALA A 761 7.03 -16.62 15.52
N PHE A 762 7.20 -15.77 16.52
CA PHE A 762 7.10 -16.12 17.94
C PHE A 762 6.09 -15.24 18.64
N ASP A 763 5.25 -15.86 19.48
CA ASP A 763 4.39 -15.18 20.43
C ASP A 763 4.69 -15.72 21.84
N VAL A 764 5.06 -14.83 22.75
CA VAL A 764 5.46 -15.22 24.10
C VAL A 764 4.80 -14.28 25.12
N LYS A 765 4.18 -14.86 26.14
CA LYS A 765 3.63 -14.16 27.31
C LYS A 765 4.47 -14.50 28.54
N PRO A 766 5.62 -13.84 28.76
CA PRO A 766 6.54 -14.19 29.86
C PRO A 766 5.89 -14.05 31.23
N ILE A 767 5.07 -13.03 31.42
CA ILE A 767 4.40 -12.73 32.68
C ILE A 767 2.90 -12.56 32.41
N VAL A 768 2.12 -13.38 33.13
CA VAL A 768 0.65 -13.27 33.14
C VAL A 768 0.22 -13.36 34.58
N THR A 769 -0.25 -12.24 35.15
CA THR A 769 -0.80 -12.15 36.50
C THR A 769 -2.21 -11.54 36.45
N LYS A 770 -2.88 -11.43 37.56
CA LYS A 770 -4.21 -10.82 37.66
C LYS A 770 -4.24 -9.35 37.18
N ASP A 771 -3.19 -8.59 37.44
CA ASP A 771 -3.13 -7.15 37.20
C ASP A 771 -2.08 -6.74 36.17
N PHE A 772 -1.22 -7.67 35.72
CA PHE A 772 -0.12 -7.35 34.81
C PHE A 772 0.10 -8.49 33.81
N THR A 773 0.14 -8.13 32.52
CA THR A 773 0.52 -9.02 31.42
C THR A 773 1.63 -8.37 30.60
N TRP A 774 2.61 -9.17 30.22
CA TRP A 774 3.64 -8.81 29.27
C TRP A 774 3.54 -9.75 28.09
N ASP A 775 3.37 -9.17 26.89
CA ASP A 775 3.22 -9.88 25.63
C ASP A 775 4.30 -9.43 24.65
N ILE A 776 4.94 -10.38 23.97
CA ILE A 776 6.00 -10.16 22.99
C ILE A 776 5.65 -10.95 21.73
N THR A 777 5.51 -10.25 20.61
CA THR A 777 5.40 -10.84 19.28
C THR A 777 6.63 -10.49 18.48
N TYR A 778 7.31 -11.49 17.91
CA TYR A 778 8.47 -11.33 17.05
C TYR A 778 8.27 -12.09 15.76
N ASN A 779 8.66 -11.48 14.65
CA ASN A 779 8.65 -12.13 13.34
C ASN A 779 9.94 -11.82 12.58
N LEU A 780 10.39 -12.81 11.81
CA LEU A 780 11.55 -12.73 10.93
C LEU A 780 11.24 -13.40 9.61
N GLY A 781 11.66 -12.79 8.53
CA GLY A 781 11.65 -13.38 7.18
C GLY A 781 13.03 -13.19 6.55
N TRP A 782 13.65 -14.28 6.12
CA TRP A 782 14.81 -14.27 5.26
C TRP A 782 14.42 -14.76 3.88
N ASN A 783 14.81 -14.02 2.82
CA ASN A 783 14.48 -14.36 1.45
C ASN A 783 15.69 -14.16 0.53
N HIS A 784 15.92 -15.12 -0.35
CA HIS A 784 16.89 -15.01 -1.43
C HIS A 784 16.20 -15.11 -2.79
N ASN A 785 16.54 -14.19 -3.69
CA ASN A 785 16.00 -14.11 -5.05
C ASN A 785 17.11 -14.23 -6.09
N GLU A 786 16.87 -14.99 -7.18
CA GLU A 786 17.84 -15.17 -8.26
C GLU A 786 17.12 -15.42 -9.60
N ILE A 787 17.58 -14.79 -10.67
CA ILE A 787 17.15 -15.04 -12.05
C ILE A 787 17.86 -16.29 -12.56
N THR A 788 17.09 -17.31 -12.95
CA THR A 788 17.65 -18.61 -13.35
C THR A 788 17.73 -18.78 -14.86
N SER A 789 16.92 -18.06 -15.62
CA SER A 789 17.02 -17.96 -17.07
C SER A 789 16.42 -16.63 -17.55
N LEU A 790 16.95 -16.10 -18.65
CA LEU A 790 16.45 -14.88 -19.29
C LEU A 790 16.82 -14.96 -20.78
N ASP A 791 15.83 -15.13 -21.64
CA ASP A 791 16.02 -15.11 -23.10
C ASP A 791 15.63 -13.73 -23.63
N ALA A 792 16.56 -12.80 -23.59
CA ALA A 792 16.41 -11.43 -24.09
C ALA A 792 16.97 -11.26 -25.52
N GLY A 793 16.94 -12.32 -26.31
CA GLY A 793 17.50 -12.34 -27.68
C GLY A 793 18.99 -12.64 -27.67
N ALA A 794 19.84 -11.71 -28.16
CA ALA A 794 21.30 -11.88 -28.16
C ALA A 794 21.96 -11.67 -26.78
N GLN A 795 21.19 -11.34 -25.74
CA GLN A 795 21.69 -10.96 -24.41
C GLN A 795 21.02 -11.78 -23.31
N ASP A 796 21.72 -12.04 -22.23
CA ASP A 796 21.24 -12.71 -21.01
C ASP A 796 20.84 -11.71 -19.90
N TRP A 797 20.59 -10.46 -20.29
CA TRP A 797 20.28 -9.36 -19.37
C TRP A 797 19.30 -8.33 -19.95
N VAL A 798 18.62 -7.57 -19.05
CA VAL A 798 17.69 -6.47 -19.39
C VAL A 798 17.88 -5.32 -18.42
N TRP A 799 17.88 -4.06 -18.90
CA TRP A 799 17.82 -2.88 -18.06
C TRP A 799 16.48 -2.77 -17.35
N THR A 800 16.52 -2.40 -16.07
CA THR A 800 15.34 -2.26 -15.23
C THR A 800 15.42 -0.99 -14.38
N GLY A 801 14.34 -0.72 -13.61
CA GLY A 801 14.26 0.42 -12.69
C GLY A 801 14.17 1.77 -13.39
N ASP A 802 14.12 2.82 -12.55
CA ASP A 802 14.05 4.19 -12.99
C ASP A 802 15.42 4.71 -13.48
N LYS A 803 15.38 5.87 -14.12
CA LYS A 803 16.58 6.59 -14.55
C LYS A 803 17.17 7.33 -13.37
N ILE A 804 18.48 7.47 -13.34
CA ILE A 804 19.17 8.35 -12.39
C ILE A 804 19.14 9.81 -12.90
N SER A 805 19.35 10.76 -12.00
CA SER A 805 19.33 12.21 -12.32
C SER A 805 20.44 12.64 -13.26
N ARG A 806 21.57 11.94 -13.25
CA ARG A 806 22.72 12.20 -14.14
C ARG A 806 22.67 11.34 -15.40
N GLY A 807 23.24 11.87 -16.47
CA GLY A 807 23.28 11.20 -17.78
C GLY A 807 21.97 11.35 -18.54
N ASN A 808 22.00 11.05 -19.83
CA ASN A 808 20.83 11.09 -20.69
C ASN A 808 20.11 9.73 -20.66
N ASN A 809 18.99 9.64 -19.97
CA ASN A 809 18.23 8.40 -19.85
C ASN A 809 19.00 7.22 -19.22
N THR A 810 19.98 7.51 -18.35
CA THR A 810 20.87 6.49 -17.78
C THR A 810 20.15 5.66 -16.72
N LYS A 811 20.23 4.33 -16.87
CA LYS A 811 19.80 3.36 -15.89
C LYS A 811 21.00 2.72 -15.20
N ILE A 812 20.81 2.30 -13.95
CA ILE A 812 21.85 1.72 -13.11
C ILE A 812 21.49 0.32 -12.61
N LEU A 813 20.21 -0.06 -12.72
CA LEU A 813 19.70 -1.38 -12.32
C LEU A 813 19.62 -2.29 -13.56
N LYS A 814 20.01 -3.56 -13.37
CA LYS A 814 20.08 -4.53 -14.46
C LYS A 814 19.69 -5.92 -13.96
N ASN A 815 18.85 -6.61 -14.71
CA ASN A 815 18.51 -8.00 -14.48
C ASN A 815 19.42 -8.89 -15.33
N LYS A 816 20.05 -9.90 -14.72
CA LYS A 816 20.91 -10.87 -15.39
C LYS A 816 20.76 -12.25 -14.79
N VAL A 817 20.99 -13.28 -15.59
CA VAL A 817 21.02 -14.68 -15.13
C VAL A 817 22.12 -14.87 -14.09
N GLY A 818 21.77 -15.53 -12.98
CA GLY A 818 22.64 -15.77 -11.82
C GLY A 818 22.66 -14.65 -10.79
N GLU A 819 22.04 -13.50 -11.08
CA GLU A 819 21.98 -12.34 -10.19
C GLU A 819 20.59 -12.16 -9.56
N ALA A 820 20.53 -11.38 -8.49
CA ALA A 820 19.26 -10.95 -7.92
C ALA A 820 18.53 -9.97 -8.85
N VAL A 821 17.22 -9.94 -8.77
CA VAL A 821 16.40 -8.96 -9.51
C VAL A 821 16.78 -7.54 -9.09
N ASN A 822 16.92 -6.63 -10.07
CA ASN A 822 17.28 -5.22 -9.87
C ASN A 822 18.67 -5.03 -9.24
N SER A 823 19.67 -5.81 -9.62
CA SER A 823 21.05 -5.62 -9.18
C SER A 823 21.65 -4.35 -9.75
N PHE A 824 22.41 -3.60 -8.94
CA PHE A 824 23.16 -2.43 -9.41
C PHE A 824 24.30 -2.89 -10.33
N PHE A 825 24.44 -2.20 -11.46
CA PHE A 825 25.50 -2.46 -12.45
C PHE A 825 26.40 -1.23 -12.55
N VAL A 826 27.56 -1.27 -11.86
CA VAL A 826 28.37 -0.10 -11.53
C VAL A 826 29.86 -0.40 -11.68
N TYR A 827 30.71 0.64 -11.73
CA TYR A 827 32.14 0.53 -11.61
C TYR A 827 32.58 0.30 -10.18
N GLN A 828 33.61 -0.48 -9.97
CA GLN A 828 34.24 -0.69 -8.67
C GLN A 828 35.19 0.48 -8.38
N GLN A 829 34.91 1.27 -7.34
CA GLN A 829 35.69 2.43 -6.93
C GLN A 829 37.04 2.01 -6.35
N VAL A 830 38.09 2.76 -6.69
CA VAL A 830 39.40 2.69 -6.00
C VAL A 830 39.48 3.78 -4.94
N TYR A 831 40.08 3.43 -3.79
CA TYR A 831 40.18 4.31 -2.62
C TYR A 831 41.67 4.58 -2.30
N ASP A 832 41.93 5.75 -1.71
CA ASP A 832 43.20 6.09 -1.12
C ASP A 832 43.43 5.36 0.23
N GLU A 833 44.61 5.56 0.84
CA GLU A 833 44.99 4.97 2.12
C GLU A 833 44.06 5.39 3.28
N ASN A 834 43.35 6.51 3.14
CA ASN A 834 42.40 7.04 4.13
C ASN A 834 40.95 6.58 3.87
N GLY A 835 40.73 5.73 2.86
CA GLY A 835 39.41 5.26 2.47
C GLY A 835 38.58 6.30 1.71
N LYS A 836 39.19 7.36 1.17
CA LYS A 836 38.56 8.35 0.31
C LYS A 836 38.57 7.83 -1.14
N PRO A 837 37.42 7.90 -1.86
CA PRO A 837 37.38 7.51 -3.26
C PRO A 837 38.25 8.44 -4.11
N ILE A 838 39.05 7.87 -4.97
CA ILE A 838 39.88 8.61 -5.92
C ILE A 838 39.06 8.87 -7.18
N GLU A 839 38.88 10.16 -7.51
CA GLU A 839 38.14 10.57 -8.69
C GLU A 839 38.67 10.00 -9.98
N GLY A 840 37.82 9.40 -10.80
CA GLY A 840 38.17 8.87 -12.13
C GLY A 840 38.99 7.57 -12.11
N LEU A 841 39.26 7.00 -10.93
CA LEU A 841 40.03 5.76 -10.82
C LEU A 841 39.14 4.57 -10.41
N TYR A 842 39.05 3.59 -11.28
CA TYR A 842 38.21 2.38 -11.10
C TYR A 842 39.06 1.14 -11.36
N VAL A 843 38.55 0.02 -10.85
CA VAL A 843 39.23 -1.28 -11.06
C VAL A 843 38.97 -1.75 -12.49
N ASP A 844 40.07 -1.95 -13.24
CA ASP A 844 40.06 -2.66 -14.53
C ASP A 844 39.80 -4.16 -14.26
N ARG A 845 38.55 -4.59 -14.45
CA ARG A 845 38.09 -5.93 -14.09
C ARG A 845 38.39 -6.99 -15.13
N ASN A 846 38.50 -6.57 -16.41
CA ASN A 846 38.83 -7.46 -17.50
C ASN A 846 40.33 -7.43 -17.83
N ALA A 847 41.10 -6.53 -17.20
CA ALA A 847 42.55 -6.37 -17.35
C ALA A 847 42.98 -6.03 -18.79
N ASP A 848 42.16 -5.23 -19.50
CA ASP A 848 42.48 -4.79 -20.88
C ASP A 848 43.22 -3.44 -20.94
N GLY A 849 43.44 -2.80 -19.77
CA GLY A 849 44.11 -1.51 -19.65
C GLY A 849 43.23 -0.30 -19.96
N GLN A 850 41.91 -0.50 -20.13
CA GLN A 850 40.96 0.57 -20.43
C GLN A 850 39.75 0.47 -19.48
N ILE A 851 39.33 1.59 -18.92
CA ILE A 851 38.09 1.63 -18.09
C ILE A 851 36.92 1.98 -19.00
N ASN A 852 36.05 0.98 -19.20
CA ASN A 852 34.86 1.09 -20.03
C ASN A 852 33.69 0.23 -19.48
N ASP A 853 32.56 0.14 -20.20
CA ASP A 853 31.37 -0.59 -19.72
C ASP A 853 31.62 -2.09 -19.42
N ALA A 854 32.71 -2.69 -19.92
CA ALA A 854 33.10 -4.07 -19.63
C ALA A 854 33.64 -4.24 -18.20
N ASP A 855 34.09 -3.16 -17.54
CA ASP A 855 34.58 -3.16 -16.16
C ASP A 855 33.48 -2.98 -15.13
N ARG A 856 32.26 -2.72 -15.57
CA ARG A 856 31.12 -2.64 -14.67
C ARG A 856 30.77 -4.04 -14.19
N TYR A 857 30.31 -4.12 -12.93
CA TYR A 857 29.94 -5.37 -12.29
C TYR A 857 28.62 -5.30 -11.56
N TYR A 858 28.04 -6.45 -11.28
CA TYR A 858 26.82 -6.55 -10.47
C TYR A 858 27.20 -6.44 -9.01
N TYR A 859 26.65 -5.42 -8.37
CA TYR A 859 26.95 -5.09 -6.97
C TYR A 859 25.66 -4.88 -6.21
N LYS A 860 25.32 -5.73 -5.25
CA LYS A 860 24.18 -5.58 -4.38
C LYS A 860 22.84 -5.30 -5.12
N ASN A 861 21.75 -5.23 -4.38
CA ASN A 861 20.40 -4.93 -4.88
C ASN A 861 19.57 -4.17 -3.83
N PRO A 862 18.43 -3.56 -4.22
CA PRO A 862 17.59 -2.78 -3.30
C PRO A 862 16.77 -3.63 -2.32
N SER A 863 16.55 -4.91 -2.62
CA SER A 863 15.69 -5.77 -1.80
C SER A 863 16.40 -6.17 -0.50
N PRO A 864 15.72 -6.19 0.65
CA PRO A 864 16.33 -6.70 1.87
C PRO A 864 16.50 -8.22 1.84
N ASP A 865 17.61 -8.71 2.41
CA ASP A 865 17.81 -10.13 2.68
C ASP A 865 16.97 -10.59 3.88
N VAL A 866 16.88 -9.73 4.92
CA VAL A 866 16.17 -10.03 6.16
C VAL A 866 15.25 -8.88 6.55
N ILE A 867 14.00 -9.23 6.86
CA ILE A 867 13.01 -8.34 7.47
C ILE A 867 12.63 -8.86 8.84
N MET A 868 12.45 -7.97 9.81
CA MET A 868 12.06 -8.32 11.17
C MET A 868 11.00 -7.35 11.68
N GLY A 869 10.13 -7.88 12.55
CA GLY A 869 9.18 -7.10 13.33
C GLY A 869 9.21 -7.55 14.79
N LEU A 870 9.16 -6.60 15.71
CA LEU A 870 9.05 -6.85 17.14
C LEU A 870 7.98 -5.93 17.71
N THR A 871 7.01 -6.52 18.40
CA THR A 871 6.04 -5.77 19.20
C THR A 871 6.13 -6.24 20.65
N THR A 872 6.20 -5.31 21.56
CA THR A 872 6.06 -5.62 23.01
C THR A 872 4.91 -4.82 23.59
N LYS A 873 4.09 -5.47 24.38
CA LYS A 873 2.88 -4.91 24.99
C LYS A 873 2.84 -5.21 26.47
N PHE A 874 2.57 -4.20 27.25
CA PHE A 874 2.42 -4.27 28.71
C PHE A 874 1.00 -3.81 29.04
N LEU A 875 0.29 -4.63 29.78
CA LEU A 875 -1.03 -4.33 30.33
C LEU A 875 -0.93 -4.28 31.83
N TYR A 876 -1.31 -3.18 32.44
CA TYR A 876 -1.36 -3.03 33.89
C TYR A 876 -2.68 -2.40 34.31
N LYS A 877 -3.58 -3.22 34.86
CA LYS A 877 -4.97 -2.82 35.19
C LYS A 877 -5.65 -2.18 33.98
N ASN A 878 -5.88 -0.85 34.03
CA ASN A 878 -6.54 -0.07 32.98
C ASN A 878 -5.54 0.61 32.01
N TRP A 879 -4.22 0.45 32.22
CA TRP A 879 -3.20 1.01 31.39
C TRP A 879 -2.70 -0.01 30.39
N ASP A 880 -2.51 0.41 29.15
CA ASP A 880 -1.80 -0.33 28.12
C ASP A 880 -0.62 0.51 27.60
N PHE A 881 0.52 -0.14 27.48
CA PHE A 881 1.72 0.43 26.87
C PHE A 881 2.25 -0.53 25.80
N SER A 882 2.55 -0.03 24.63
CA SER A 882 3.08 -0.85 23.53
C SER A 882 4.17 -0.13 22.74
N MET A 883 5.16 -0.89 22.29
CA MET A 883 6.18 -0.45 21.36
C MET A 883 6.28 -1.44 20.20
N ALA A 884 6.44 -0.93 18.99
CA ALA A 884 6.65 -1.73 17.80
C ALA A 884 7.92 -1.28 17.07
N PHE A 885 8.71 -2.25 16.65
CA PHE A 885 9.96 -2.05 15.93
C PHE A 885 9.93 -2.82 14.61
N ARG A 886 10.63 -2.30 13.63
CA ARG A 886 10.86 -2.97 12.36
C ARG A 886 12.32 -2.82 11.96
N ALA A 887 12.90 -3.89 11.42
CA ALA A 887 14.24 -3.86 10.83
C ALA A 887 14.20 -4.40 9.40
N SER A 888 15.04 -3.82 8.55
CA SER A 888 15.33 -4.26 7.20
C SER A 888 16.85 -4.32 7.06
N LEU A 889 17.39 -5.47 6.68
CA LEU A 889 18.82 -5.70 6.61
C LEU A 889 19.21 -6.23 5.22
N GLY A 890 20.34 -5.80 4.72
CA GLY A 890 20.88 -6.25 3.43
C GLY A 890 20.37 -5.46 2.22
N ASN A 891 19.52 -4.47 2.41
CA ASN A 891 19.06 -3.60 1.34
C ASN A 891 20.05 -2.48 1.05
N TYR A 892 20.22 -2.13 -0.23
CA TYR A 892 21.10 -1.06 -0.70
C TYR A 892 20.31 -0.04 -1.53
N VAL A 893 20.81 1.20 -1.53
CA VAL A 893 20.19 2.32 -2.25
C VAL A 893 21.28 3.10 -2.98
N TYR A 894 21.06 3.41 -4.23
CA TYR A 894 21.86 4.35 -4.97
C TYR A 894 21.51 5.77 -4.50
N TYR A 895 22.48 6.47 -3.92
CA TYR A 895 22.32 7.80 -3.36
C TYR A 895 22.43 8.86 -4.47
N ASP A 896 21.38 8.90 -5.29
CA ASP A 896 21.29 9.76 -6.48
C ASP A 896 21.39 11.24 -6.14
N PHE A 897 20.87 11.64 -4.97
CA PHE A 897 21.00 13.00 -4.47
C PHE A 897 22.46 13.47 -4.38
N LEU A 898 23.34 12.66 -3.78
CA LEU A 898 24.77 12.96 -3.70
C LEU A 898 25.47 12.83 -5.06
N ALA A 899 25.19 11.75 -5.79
CA ALA A 899 25.80 11.50 -7.11
C ALA A 899 25.55 12.66 -8.09
N ASN A 900 24.34 13.24 -8.03
CA ASN A 900 23.97 14.40 -8.85
C ASN A 900 24.70 15.68 -8.47
N ARG A 901 25.21 15.79 -7.22
CA ARG A 901 25.85 16.99 -6.66
C ARG A 901 27.31 16.80 -6.24
N ALA A 902 27.90 15.67 -6.60
CA ALA A 902 29.23 15.28 -6.11
C ALA A 902 30.36 16.19 -6.60
N SER A 903 30.19 16.91 -7.72
CA SER A 903 31.25 17.76 -8.28
C SER A 903 31.18 19.19 -7.75
N ILE A 904 32.33 19.67 -7.29
CA ILE A 904 32.56 21.06 -6.87
C ILE A 904 33.36 21.87 -7.91
N SER A 905 33.43 21.41 -9.16
CA SER A 905 34.03 22.16 -10.25
C SER A 905 33.28 23.47 -10.54
N PRO A 906 33.90 24.45 -11.19
CA PRO A 906 33.20 25.66 -11.61
C PRO A 906 31.93 25.35 -12.40
N SER A 907 31.96 24.41 -13.34
CA SER A 907 30.78 23.99 -14.12
C SER A 907 29.76 23.18 -13.31
N GLY A 908 30.16 22.58 -12.19
CA GLY A 908 29.29 21.89 -11.25
C GLY A 908 28.48 22.81 -10.35
N LEU A 909 29.11 23.86 -9.90
CA LEU A 909 28.53 24.85 -9.00
C LEU A 909 27.87 26.04 -9.75
N TYR A 910 28.37 26.40 -10.91
CA TYR A 910 27.83 27.47 -11.74
C TYR A 910 27.76 27.03 -13.20
N SER A 911 26.57 26.75 -13.66
CA SER A 911 26.31 26.35 -15.03
C SER A 911 25.15 27.13 -15.61
N ASN A 912 25.20 27.42 -16.90
CA ASN A 912 24.12 28.13 -17.61
C ASN A 912 23.68 29.43 -16.89
N SER A 913 24.66 30.24 -16.41
CA SER A 913 24.40 31.48 -15.69
C SER A 913 23.66 31.35 -14.35
N SER A 914 23.70 30.19 -13.73
CA SER A 914 23.03 29.91 -12.44
C SER A 914 23.94 29.17 -11.49
N PHE A 915 23.90 29.54 -10.21
CA PHE A 915 24.55 28.84 -9.12
C PHE A 915 23.63 27.72 -8.61
N SER A 916 24.21 26.56 -8.29
CA SER A 916 23.52 25.42 -7.71
C SER A 916 24.16 25.03 -6.37
N ASN A 917 23.35 24.82 -5.35
CA ASN A 917 23.81 24.34 -4.05
C ASN A 917 24.33 22.90 -4.10
N THR A 918 25.17 22.55 -3.12
CA THR A 918 25.73 21.19 -2.97
C THR A 918 25.72 20.74 -1.51
N THR A 919 26.36 19.64 -1.20
CA THR A 919 26.38 19.02 0.13
C THR A 919 27.74 19.15 0.80
N PRO A 920 27.82 19.16 2.15
CA PRO A 920 29.12 19.08 2.84
C PRO A 920 29.90 17.80 2.47
N GLU A 921 29.22 16.71 2.15
CA GLU A 921 29.88 15.47 1.71
C GLU A 921 30.55 15.64 0.33
N ALA A 922 29.90 16.34 -0.61
CA ALA A 922 30.48 16.64 -1.92
C ALA A 922 31.74 17.51 -1.79
N VAL A 923 31.71 18.51 -0.88
CA VAL A 923 32.90 19.34 -0.60
C VAL A 923 34.06 18.49 -0.07
N LYS A 924 33.79 17.54 0.83
CA LYS A 924 34.80 16.59 1.34
C LYS A 924 35.32 15.66 0.27
N LEU A 925 34.46 15.22 -0.66
CA LEU A 925 34.89 14.41 -1.81
C LEU A 925 35.89 15.17 -2.68
N GLY A 926 35.62 16.45 -2.96
CA GLY A 926 36.46 17.28 -3.77
C GLY A 926 36.50 16.89 -5.24
N PHE A 927 35.48 16.19 -5.75
CA PHE A 927 35.40 15.82 -7.15
C PHE A 927 35.23 17.04 -8.06
N THR A 928 35.98 17.10 -9.15
CA THR A 928 35.97 18.20 -10.11
C THR A 928 35.50 17.79 -11.51
N GLY A 929 35.57 16.50 -11.86
CA GLY A 929 35.15 15.97 -13.15
C GLY A 929 33.68 15.65 -13.22
N LEU A 930 32.87 16.56 -13.78
CA LEU A 930 31.43 16.36 -13.93
C LEU A 930 31.03 15.52 -15.13
N THR A 931 31.84 15.48 -16.15
CA THR A 931 31.44 14.98 -17.46
C THR A 931 31.76 13.52 -17.68
N VAL A 932 32.50 12.92 -16.76
CA VAL A 932 32.89 11.49 -16.88
C VAL A 932 31.78 10.62 -16.29
N ALA A 933 31.11 9.83 -17.15
CA ALA A 933 30.03 8.95 -16.76
C ALA A 933 30.42 7.99 -15.62
N GLN A 934 31.65 7.57 -15.59
CA GLN A 934 32.20 6.71 -14.53
C GLN A 934 32.05 7.33 -13.14
N ASN A 935 32.14 8.65 -12.99
CA ASN A 935 32.10 9.30 -11.68
C ASN A 935 30.77 9.07 -10.95
N TYR A 936 29.65 9.04 -11.65
CA TYR A 936 28.35 8.80 -11.03
C TYR A 936 27.87 7.35 -11.17
N LEU A 937 28.48 6.52 -11.98
CA LEU A 937 28.17 5.09 -12.10
C LEU A 937 29.03 4.20 -11.19
N SER A 938 29.57 4.75 -10.11
CA SER A 938 30.44 4.09 -9.14
C SER A 938 29.63 3.42 -8.02
N ASP A 939 30.12 2.27 -7.52
CA ASP A 939 29.60 1.61 -6.32
C ASP A 939 29.72 2.45 -5.05
N TYR A 940 30.57 3.50 -5.08
CA TYR A 940 30.66 4.47 -3.99
C TYR A 940 29.30 5.08 -3.65
N PHE A 941 28.44 5.32 -4.63
CA PHE A 941 27.11 5.89 -4.42
C PHE A 941 26.04 4.84 -4.07
N VAL A 942 26.36 3.57 -4.16
CA VAL A 942 25.47 2.48 -3.70
C VAL A 942 25.71 2.25 -2.21
N ARG A 943 24.79 2.74 -1.38
CA ARG A 943 24.92 2.78 0.07
C ARG A 943 24.11 1.70 0.75
N ASN A 944 24.65 1.14 1.83
CA ASN A 944 23.87 0.25 2.69
C ASN A 944 22.75 1.04 3.36
N ALA A 945 21.50 0.63 3.14
CA ALA A 945 20.29 1.24 3.65
C ALA A 945 19.60 0.38 4.72
N SER A 946 20.33 -0.56 5.33
CA SER A 946 19.82 -1.34 6.48
C SER A 946 19.44 -0.41 7.64
N TYR A 947 18.36 -0.74 8.33
CA TYR A 947 17.86 0.07 9.44
C TYR A 947 17.13 -0.76 10.50
N LEU A 948 17.08 -0.20 11.71
CA LEU A 948 16.14 -0.52 12.77
C LEU A 948 15.30 0.73 13.08
N LYS A 949 14.00 0.60 12.99
CA LYS A 949 13.04 1.71 13.16
C LYS A 949 12.05 1.39 14.28
N CYS A 950 11.86 2.32 15.19
CA CYS A 950 10.69 2.31 16.05
C CYS A 950 9.49 2.84 15.26
N THR A 951 8.51 1.97 15.00
CA THR A 951 7.34 2.35 14.20
C THR A 951 6.34 3.14 15.01
N ASN A 952 6.07 2.70 16.25
CA ASN A 952 5.22 3.45 17.18
C ASN A 952 5.52 3.12 18.63
N ILE A 953 5.16 4.08 19.51
CA ILE A 953 5.08 3.92 20.96
C ILE A 953 3.70 4.45 21.36
N THR A 954 2.89 3.59 22.00
CA THR A 954 1.52 3.96 22.40
C THR A 954 1.33 3.75 23.88
N LEU A 955 0.73 4.72 24.56
CA LEU A 955 0.28 4.65 25.94
C LEU A 955 -1.23 4.91 25.97
N GLY A 956 -2.01 4.00 26.52
CA GLY A 956 -3.46 4.10 26.63
C GLY A 956 -3.95 3.95 28.07
N TYR A 957 -5.09 4.57 28.33
CA TYR A 957 -5.84 4.38 29.57
C TYR A 957 -7.31 4.13 29.24
N SER A 958 -7.81 2.99 29.68
CA SER A 958 -9.20 2.58 29.49
C SER A 958 -10.02 2.89 30.76
N PHE A 959 -11.16 3.54 30.59
CA PHE A 959 -12.09 3.84 31.68
C PHE A 959 -13.43 3.13 31.48
N PRO A 960 -13.86 2.29 32.46
CA PRO A 960 -15.00 1.41 32.28
C PRO A 960 -16.36 2.12 32.34
N ALA A 961 -16.41 3.33 32.93
CA ALA A 961 -17.66 4.10 33.05
C ALA A 961 -17.39 5.57 33.34
N LEU A 962 -17.81 6.46 32.43
CA LEU A 962 -17.69 7.91 32.57
C LEU A 962 -19.00 8.58 33.02
N ILE A 963 -20.16 8.16 32.50
CA ILE A 963 -21.44 8.80 32.72
C ILE A 963 -22.44 7.71 33.16
N LYS A 964 -22.78 7.69 34.47
CA LYS A 964 -23.81 6.81 35.06
C LYS A 964 -23.78 5.36 34.53
N ASN A 965 -22.59 4.78 34.36
CA ASN A 965 -22.36 3.45 33.76
C ASN A 965 -22.90 3.25 32.33
N SER A 966 -23.05 4.31 31.53
CA SER A 966 -23.59 4.22 30.17
C SER A 966 -22.57 4.48 29.11
N CYS A 967 -21.37 4.97 29.45
CA CYS A 967 -20.29 5.28 28.50
C CYS A 967 -18.97 4.73 29.02
N SER A 968 -18.36 3.84 28.26
CA SER A 968 -16.98 3.39 28.42
C SER A 968 -16.07 4.03 27.38
N GLY A 969 -14.76 4.03 27.61
CA GLY A 969 -13.85 4.55 26.61
C GLY A 969 -12.40 4.39 26.93
N ARG A 970 -11.58 4.84 26.00
CA ARG A 970 -10.12 4.83 26.08
C ARG A 970 -9.56 6.14 25.54
N ILE A 971 -8.66 6.74 26.29
CA ILE A 971 -7.78 7.83 25.83
C ILE A 971 -6.41 7.26 25.57
N TYR A 972 -5.75 7.71 24.50
CA TYR A 972 -4.40 7.23 24.18
C TYR A 972 -3.54 8.31 23.57
N PHE A 973 -2.22 8.16 23.77
CA PHE A 973 -1.18 8.94 23.13
C PHE A 973 -0.31 7.99 22.31
N THR A 974 0.03 8.39 21.08
CA THR A 974 0.90 7.63 20.19
C THR A 974 1.98 8.53 19.61
N ALA A 975 3.24 8.12 19.69
CA ALA A 975 4.35 8.64 18.92
C ALA A 975 4.67 7.69 17.76
N GLN A 976 4.60 8.16 16.53
CA GLN A 976 4.90 7.38 15.32
C GLN A 976 6.22 7.81 14.71
N ASN A 977 7.03 6.84 14.28
CA ASN A 977 8.36 7.03 13.74
C ASN A 977 9.27 7.88 14.65
N PRO A 978 9.30 7.67 15.98
CA PRO A 978 10.04 8.54 16.89
C PRO A 978 11.54 8.53 16.62
N PHE A 979 12.11 7.40 16.15
CA PHE A 979 13.52 7.31 15.76
C PHE A 979 13.78 6.16 14.78
N ILE A 980 14.88 6.31 14.05
CA ILE A 980 15.45 5.30 13.15
C ILE A 980 16.97 5.22 13.37
N ILE A 981 17.48 4.01 13.42
CA ILE A 981 18.92 3.71 13.52
C ILE A 981 19.37 3.16 12.17
N THR A 982 20.22 3.89 11.46
CA THR A 982 20.74 3.51 10.15
C THR A 982 22.09 4.16 9.89
N LYS A 983 22.92 3.54 9.04
CA LYS A 983 24.14 4.13 8.49
C LYS A 983 23.87 4.95 7.23
N TYR A 984 22.65 4.89 6.68
CA TYR A 984 22.30 5.60 5.48
C TYR A 984 22.24 7.12 5.72
N LYS A 985 22.86 7.90 4.83
CA LYS A 985 22.99 9.33 4.97
C LYS A 985 21.82 10.13 4.36
N GLY A 986 21.09 9.55 3.41
CA GLY A 986 19.89 10.17 2.83
C GLY A 986 18.79 10.43 3.86
N ILE A 987 17.67 10.93 3.38
CA ILE A 987 16.56 11.36 4.26
C ILE A 987 15.83 10.16 4.88
N ASP A 988 15.71 9.06 4.12
CA ASP A 988 15.00 7.85 4.51
C ASP A 988 15.66 6.62 3.83
N PRO A 989 16.00 5.54 4.56
CA PRO A 989 16.53 4.32 3.97
C PRO A 989 15.48 3.45 3.27
N GLU A 990 14.18 3.72 3.47
CA GLU A 990 13.06 2.97 2.86
C GLU A 990 12.76 3.50 1.45
N VAL A 991 13.69 3.31 0.52
CA VAL A 991 13.55 3.73 -0.89
C VAL A 991 13.19 2.51 -1.73
N THR A 992 11.90 2.38 -2.09
CA THR A 992 11.36 1.21 -2.81
C THR A 992 11.91 1.03 -4.22
N SER A 993 12.24 2.12 -4.91
CA SER A 993 12.86 2.09 -6.24
C SER A 993 14.34 1.68 -6.24
N GLY A 994 14.99 1.72 -5.08
CA GLY A 994 16.44 1.56 -4.96
C GLY A 994 17.25 2.80 -5.38
N ILE A 995 16.60 3.88 -5.81
CA ILE A 995 17.23 5.13 -6.25
C ILE A 995 16.67 6.29 -5.43
N ASP A 996 17.51 6.92 -4.60
CA ASP A 996 17.13 8.07 -3.76
C ASP A 996 17.19 9.38 -4.57
N SER A 997 16.08 9.67 -5.24
CA SER A 997 15.86 10.88 -6.03
C SER A 997 14.80 11.78 -5.39
N ASN A 998 15.11 12.39 -4.25
CA ASN A 998 14.27 13.35 -3.53
C ASN A 998 12.86 12.82 -3.12
N PRO A 999 12.75 11.70 -2.40
CA PRO A 999 11.46 11.17 -1.97
C PRO A 999 10.78 12.11 -0.98
N TYR A 1000 9.45 12.05 -0.92
CA TYR A 1000 8.68 12.73 0.12
C TYR A 1000 9.07 12.18 1.50
N PRO A 1001 9.58 13.02 2.45
CA PRO A 1001 10.07 12.53 3.72
C PRO A 1001 8.94 11.99 4.60
N ARG A 1002 9.21 10.89 5.33
CA ARG A 1002 8.27 10.40 6.35
C ARG A 1002 8.28 11.32 7.56
N PRO A 1003 7.11 11.72 8.07
CA PRO A 1003 7.04 12.53 9.27
C PRO A 1003 7.28 11.72 10.54
N MET A 1004 7.78 12.39 11.56
CA MET A 1004 7.57 12.01 12.95
C MET A 1004 6.22 12.59 13.38
N SER A 1005 5.35 11.79 13.98
CA SER A 1005 3.99 12.23 14.31
C SER A 1005 3.61 11.89 15.74
N PHE A 1006 2.84 12.78 16.35
CA PHE A 1006 2.27 12.62 17.69
C PHE A 1006 0.76 12.70 17.60
N GLN A 1007 0.07 11.72 18.18
CA GLN A 1007 -1.38 11.60 18.14
C GLN A 1007 -1.96 11.51 19.54
N ILE A 1008 -3.04 12.20 19.76
CA ILE A 1008 -3.93 12.01 20.91
C ILE A 1008 -5.27 11.54 20.38
N GLY A 1009 -5.76 10.42 20.90
CA GLY A 1009 -7.02 9.85 20.47
C GLY A 1009 -7.94 9.49 21.63
N LEU A 1010 -9.23 9.44 21.31
CA LEU A 1010 -10.32 9.11 22.21
C LEU A 1010 -11.27 8.13 21.53
N SER A 1011 -11.58 7.02 22.22
CA SER A 1011 -12.64 6.08 21.82
C SER A 1011 -13.72 6.09 22.88
N LEU A 1012 -14.98 6.15 22.46
CA LEU A 1012 -16.16 6.12 23.34
C LEU A 1012 -17.15 5.08 22.84
N ASN A 1013 -17.77 4.36 23.76
CA ASN A 1013 -18.81 3.36 23.48
C ASN A 1013 -20.02 3.62 24.38
N PHE A 1014 -21.22 3.64 23.75
CA PHE A 1014 -22.50 3.96 24.38
C PHE A 1014 -23.49 2.81 24.29
#